data_828b8053de52d8db53571590215bcd09
#
_entry.id   828b8053de52d8db53571590215bcd09
#
_cell.length_a   1.000
_cell.length_b   1.000
_cell.length_c   1.000
_cell.angle_alpha   90.00
_cell.angle_beta   90.00
_cell.angle_gamma   90.00
#
_symmetry.space_group_name_H-M   'P 1'
#
loop_
_entity.id
_entity.type
_entity.pdbx_description
1 polymer ?
#
loop_
_entity_poly.entity_id
_entity_poly.type
_entity_poly.pdbx_seq_one_letter_code
_entity_poly.pdbx_strand_id
1 'polypeptide(L)'
;MKLNKFTVSLALMFWAMSLITTMHAQLSNGNSKIPFHEEVRTGKLPNGMEYYILKNEKPENRAELRLALKAGAINEDDDQQGIAHFVEHMCFNGSKNFTKNELVNYLEKVGTKFGPDLNAYTSFDETVYMLQVRTDDEEQYNKGLLVMEDWAGGVVMEDTEIDKERGVVESEWRTRLSPEQRMQGKYFPVQYAGSKYANRLPIGQMEIIRNAPYDNFKRFYSDWYRPNLMALIVVGDIDMDATEKKIIASFSKLQNPNNERPRENFTVPKHDETRIVICSDKEATNTSVSVRYKNDYRRPQNIEDFKGMMAISLYNDMINARLNELAQKPEPPFNFAYSYYGQDVGELSSYNSYAQTKDGATMSALQTLLEENEKVKRFGFNESEMERVKMQMMRNAESAFQEKDKTDNRDLVMGIVYHFLEGAPFLSPAQDLKLYKELLPLIKIEEVNVLAKRYITDKNRTVVVTSPDKPGLVLPTKEEVYNLVNTIKDMRLDPYVDKINTKPFMANKPAVGKIIKSEDNVNLGTTTWLLSNGAKVTLKPTKFKNDEILFGATSEGGSSLYSDKDNILAQRCASIIAQSGLGDYNQTDMDKFMTGKQVSLFPYVSLYREGLNGSASPKDMEIFFQMLNQTFTAPRKDRDAFESYKNRSIAQLKNYLADPQRYFGVESSKIKTQNNVRTKFDTAEDIAALDLDRMFEIYKERFGNASDFNFFFTGAFTLDEIKPFVETYIASLPGSNKSESMKDVGIRYPSDKVNSSWAKGEAPKSNVDLTFHAPFTWNDRNRYVFNSMVDVLRIKLREALREDKGGVYGVNVYGNPSNFPINESFITVSFNCTPGREQELIAAAMEVINKIKANGAEESDMTKVTEIQRQERIKQLEENQFWSRGLRSATELKFNPEILMIENYEKFIKGLSADDIKNAANSYLDEKTLISITGKPEEKPIKP
;
A
#
# COMPACT_ATOMS: atom_id res chain seq x y z
N MET A 1 68.38 1.24 -33.02
CA MET A 1 67.32 2.26 -32.96
C MET A 1 66.52 1.97 -31.73
N LYS A 2 66.76 2.69 -30.62
CA LYS A 2 66.02 2.51 -29.34
C LYS A 2 64.78 3.43 -29.35
N LEU A 3 63.59 2.87 -29.54
CA LEU A 3 62.33 3.63 -29.32
C LEU A 3 62.18 3.90 -27.82
N ASN A 4 62.00 5.14 -27.54
CA ASN A 4 61.91 5.69 -26.19
C ASN A 4 60.64 5.21 -25.47
N LYS A 5 60.76 4.57 -24.30
CA LYS A 5 59.62 4.07 -23.51
C LYS A 5 58.57 5.13 -23.20
N PHE A 6 58.95 6.39 -23.27
CA PHE A 6 58.07 7.55 -23.05
C PHE A 6 57.03 7.76 -24.16
N THR A 7 57.39 7.46 -25.45
CA THR A 7 56.48 7.61 -26.59
C THR A 7 55.42 6.49 -26.65
N VAL A 8 55.73 5.31 -26.14
CA VAL A 8 54.79 4.18 -26.07
C VAL A 8 53.76 4.39 -24.96
N SER A 9 54.14 4.95 -23.80
CA SER A 9 53.24 5.27 -22.73
C SER A 9 52.29 6.40 -23.08
N LEU A 10 52.74 7.42 -23.84
CA LEU A 10 51.84 8.51 -24.29
C LEU A 10 50.83 8.02 -25.37
N ALA A 11 51.25 7.12 -26.27
CA ALA A 11 50.37 6.53 -27.27
C ALA A 11 49.31 5.61 -26.64
N LEU A 12 49.67 4.85 -25.61
CA LEU A 12 48.73 4.02 -24.83
C LEU A 12 47.75 4.86 -23.99
N MET A 13 48.20 6.00 -23.41
CA MET A 13 47.29 6.94 -22.74
C MET A 13 46.33 7.63 -23.72
N PHE A 14 46.80 8.02 -24.90
CA PHE A 14 45.94 8.57 -25.95
C PHE A 14 44.96 7.53 -26.52
N TRP A 15 45.36 6.27 -26.62
CA TRP A 15 44.47 5.20 -27.05
C TRP A 15 43.45 4.82 -25.98
N ALA A 16 43.84 4.79 -24.72
CA ALA A 16 42.92 4.62 -23.57
C ALA A 16 41.96 5.80 -23.44
N MET A 17 42.41 7.06 -23.58
CA MET A 17 41.54 8.22 -23.61
C MET A 17 40.59 8.23 -24.83
N SER A 18 41.02 7.79 -26.00
CA SER A 18 40.13 7.70 -27.16
C SER A 18 39.13 6.57 -27.05
N LEU A 19 39.45 5.45 -26.38
CA LEU A 19 38.49 4.39 -26.05
C LEU A 19 37.47 4.83 -25.00
N ILE A 20 37.89 5.60 -23.99
CA ILE A 20 36.99 6.15 -22.98
C ILE A 20 36.08 7.21 -23.63
N THR A 21 36.60 8.08 -24.52
CA THR A 21 35.77 9.07 -25.25
C THR A 21 34.84 8.41 -26.25
N THR A 22 35.20 7.29 -26.90
CA THR A 22 34.27 6.57 -27.78
C THR A 22 33.22 5.77 -27.04
N MET A 23 33.50 5.22 -25.86
CA MET A 23 32.44 4.65 -25.00
C MET A 23 31.49 5.73 -24.47
N HIS A 24 31.97 6.90 -24.08
CA HIS A 24 31.09 8.03 -23.71
C HIS A 24 30.33 8.60 -24.93
N ALA A 25 30.91 8.60 -26.13
CA ALA A 25 30.25 9.09 -27.34
C ALA A 25 29.14 8.14 -27.85
N GLN A 26 29.14 6.85 -27.50
CA GLN A 26 28.07 5.94 -27.89
C GLN A 26 26.80 6.06 -27.06
N LEU A 27 26.88 6.50 -25.80
CA LEU A 27 25.72 6.74 -24.91
C LEU A 27 25.23 8.20 -24.94
N SER A 28 26.06 9.13 -25.38
CA SER A 28 25.70 10.56 -25.53
C SER A 28 24.89 10.87 -26.82
N ASN A 29 24.57 9.89 -27.63
CA ASN A 29 23.62 10.08 -28.73
C ASN A 29 22.21 9.93 -28.18
N GLY A 30 21.55 11.05 -27.85
CA GLY A 30 20.18 11.10 -27.32
C GLY A 30 19.15 10.31 -28.13
N ASN A 31 19.46 9.99 -29.40
CA ASN A 31 18.62 9.18 -30.27
C ASN A 31 18.80 7.65 -30.06
N SER A 32 19.75 7.21 -29.23
CA SER A 32 19.89 5.78 -28.91
C SER A 32 18.67 5.26 -28.19
N LYS A 33 18.20 4.05 -28.54
CA LYS A 33 17.05 3.43 -27.86
C LYS A 33 17.34 3.23 -26.36
N ILE A 34 16.31 3.35 -25.54
CA ILE A 34 16.38 2.94 -24.15
C ILE A 34 16.69 1.44 -24.12
N PRO A 35 17.70 0.98 -23.35
CA PRO A 35 17.96 -0.45 -23.23
C PRO A 35 16.78 -1.16 -22.56
N PHE A 36 16.56 -2.40 -22.93
CA PHE A 36 15.65 -3.29 -22.23
C PHE A 36 16.48 -4.18 -21.28
N HIS A 37 15.90 -4.68 -20.23
CA HIS A 37 16.55 -5.52 -19.23
C HIS A 37 17.24 -6.72 -19.91
N GLU A 38 18.56 -6.80 -19.82
CA GLU A 38 19.41 -7.72 -20.60
C GLU A 38 19.19 -9.21 -20.30
N GLU A 39 18.68 -9.53 -19.10
CA GLU A 39 18.43 -10.91 -18.67
C GLU A 39 17.03 -11.40 -19.03
N VAL A 40 16.14 -10.53 -19.49
CA VAL A 40 14.79 -10.93 -19.91
C VAL A 40 14.85 -11.58 -21.29
N ARG A 41 14.45 -12.83 -21.36
CA ARG A 41 14.21 -13.51 -22.63
C ARG A 41 12.83 -13.15 -23.16
N THR A 42 12.77 -12.70 -24.39
CA THR A 42 11.52 -12.31 -25.05
C THR A 42 11.33 -13.09 -26.34
N GLY A 43 10.08 -13.31 -26.71
CA GLY A 43 9.75 -13.91 -28.00
C GLY A 43 8.31 -13.61 -28.43
N LYS A 44 8.02 -13.95 -29.68
CA LYS A 44 6.69 -13.82 -30.27
C LYS A 44 6.32 -15.11 -30.98
N LEU A 45 5.17 -15.68 -30.57
CA LEU A 45 4.65 -16.92 -31.16
C LEU A 45 4.04 -16.66 -32.54
N PRO A 46 3.89 -17.71 -33.39
CA PRO A 46 3.29 -17.58 -34.73
C PRO A 46 1.88 -16.97 -34.73
N ASN A 47 1.11 -17.15 -33.65
CA ASN A 47 -0.23 -16.55 -33.47
C ASN A 47 -0.20 -15.10 -32.97
N GLY A 48 1.00 -14.52 -32.81
CA GLY A 48 1.18 -13.12 -32.40
C GLY A 48 1.28 -12.88 -30.89
N MET A 49 1.08 -13.91 -30.05
CA MET A 49 1.25 -13.79 -28.60
C MET A 49 2.72 -13.53 -28.25
N GLU A 50 2.96 -12.60 -27.35
CA GLU A 50 4.29 -12.30 -26.84
C GLU A 50 4.57 -13.09 -25.55
N TYR A 51 5.84 -13.35 -25.27
CA TYR A 51 6.23 -13.91 -23.99
C TYR A 51 7.50 -13.25 -23.46
N TYR A 52 7.59 -13.20 -22.12
CA TYR A 52 8.72 -12.65 -21.39
C TYR A 52 9.08 -13.62 -20.27
N ILE A 53 10.37 -13.97 -20.15
CA ILE A 53 10.87 -14.92 -19.16
C ILE A 53 12.06 -14.28 -18.45
N LEU A 54 12.02 -14.22 -17.13
CA LEU A 54 13.14 -13.72 -16.30
C LEU A 54 13.40 -14.70 -15.17
N LYS A 55 14.64 -15.16 -15.04
CA LYS A 55 15.06 -15.93 -13.88
C LYS A 55 15.33 -14.98 -12.70
N ASN A 56 14.69 -15.24 -11.56
CA ASN A 56 14.95 -14.57 -10.30
C ASN A 56 14.59 -15.51 -9.13
N GLU A 57 15.44 -15.56 -8.11
CA GLU A 57 15.36 -16.56 -7.04
C GLU A 57 14.71 -16.00 -5.73
N LYS A 58 13.92 -14.94 -5.83
CA LYS A 58 13.24 -14.36 -4.64
C LYS A 58 11.73 -14.19 -4.84
N PRO A 59 10.94 -14.96 -4.08
CA PRO A 59 11.31 -16.10 -3.20
C PRO A 59 11.79 -17.33 -3.99
N GLU A 60 12.67 -18.13 -3.37
CA GLU A 60 13.17 -19.38 -3.94
C GLU A 60 12.03 -20.37 -4.23
N ASN A 61 12.22 -21.25 -5.22
CA ASN A 61 11.28 -22.30 -5.61
C ASN A 61 9.87 -21.79 -5.99
N ARG A 62 9.77 -20.57 -6.51
CA ARG A 62 8.49 -19.96 -6.92
C ARG A 62 8.63 -19.17 -8.22
N ALA A 63 7.52 -19.14 -8.97
CA ALA A 63 7.38 -18.29 -10.14
C ALA A 63 6.07 -17.48 -10.08
N GLU A 64 6.15 -16.23 -10.50
CA GLU A 64 5.03 -15.36 -10.79
C GLU A 64 4.66 -15.50 -12.26
N LEU A 65 3.43 -15.88 -12.53
CA LEU A 65 2.84 -15.98 -13.86
C LEU A 65 1.87 -14.81 -14.04
N ARG A 66 1.98 -14.11 -15.17
CA ARG A 66 1.02 -13.06 -15.56
C ARG A 66 0.55 -13.31 -16.98
N LEU A 67 -0.76 -13.37 -17.16
CA LEU A 67 -1.37 -13.24 -18.47
C LEU A 67 -1.87 -11.80 -18.59
N ALA A 68 -1.19 -10.99 -19.38
CA ALA A 68 -1.54 -9.60 -19.64
C ALA A 68 -2.27 -9.49 -20.99
N LEU A 69 -3.43 -8.85 -20.98
CA LEU A 69 -4.30 -8.67 -22.13
C LEU A 69 -4.51 -7.17 -22.39
N LYS A 70 -4.25 -6.72 -23.64
CA LYS A 70 -4.56 -5.36 -24.12
C LYS A 70 -6.03 -5.18 -24.46
N ALA A 71 -6.92 -5.55 -23.52
CA ALA A 71 -8.35 -5.30 -23.62
C ALA A 71 -8.94 -5.11 -22.21
N GLY A 72 -9.83 -4.13 -22.09
CA GLY A 72 -10.51 -3.77 -20.88
C GLY A 72 -11.84 -3.08 -21.17
N ALA A 73 -12.34 -2.27 -20.24
CA ALA A 73 -13.65 -1.64 -20.35
C ALA A 73 -13.81 -0.73 -21.58
N ILE A 74 -12.73 -0.15 -22.11
CA ILE A 74 -12.78 0.70 -23.29
C ILE A 74 -13.15 -0.07 -24.56
N ASN A 75 -12.95 -1.38 -24.58
CA ASN A 75 -13.24 -2.25 -25.71
C ASN A 75 -14.70 -2.72 -25.76
N GLU A 76 -15.47 -2.47 -24.70
CA GLU A 76 -16.89 -2.84 -24.62
C GLU A 76 -17.74 -2.06 -25.62
N ASP A 77 -18.76 -2.72 -26.16
CA ASP A 77 -19.87 -2.05 -26.85
C ASP A 77 -20.81 -1.40 -25.83
N ASP A 78 -21.78 -0.61 -26.30
CA ASP A 78 -22.73 0.08 -25.41
C ASP A 78 -23.59 -0.88 -24.60
N ASP A 79 -23.87 -2.08 -25.14
CA ASP A 79 -24.62 -3.15 -24.50
C ASP A 79 -23.74 -4.08 -23.64
N GLN A 80 -22.47 -3.75 -23.48
CA GLN A 80 -21.47 -4.57 -22.74
C GLN A 80 -20.83 -3.85 -21.55
N GLN A 81 -21.34 -2.69 -21.13
CA GLN A 81 -20.68 -1.89 -20.07
C GLN A 81 -20.61 -2.65 -18.75
N GLY A 82 -19.39 -3.04 -18.34
CA GLY A 82 -19.06 -3.86 -17.18
C GLY A 82 -18.79 -5.33 -17.51
N ILE A 83 -18.97 -5.75 -18.77
CA ILE A 83 -18.75 -7.14 -19.18
C ILE A 83 -17.26 -7.51 -19.23
N ALA A 84 -16.36 -6.57 -19.52
CA ALA A 84 -14.92 -6.81 -19.45
C ALA A 84 -14.51 -7.31 -18.06
N HIS A 85 -14.94 -6.63 -17.01
CA HIS A 85 -14.71 -7.00 -15.62
C HIS A 85 -15.47 -8.30 -15.24
N PHE A 86 -16.68 -8.47 -15.76
CA PHE A 86 -17.41 -9.71 -15.50
C PHE A 86 -16.75 -10.95 -16.13
N VAL A 87 -16.17 -10.82 -17.33
CA VAL A 87 -15.41 -11.89 -17.98
C VAL A 87 -14.16 -12.24 -17.18
N GLU A 88 -13.52 -11.27 -16.54
CA GLU A 88 -12.46 -11.53 -15.58
C GLU A 88 -12.92 -12.50 -14.49
N HIS A 89 -14.09 -12.26 -13.86
CA HIS A 89 -14.68 -13.16 -12.86
C HIS A 89 -14.96 -14.55 -13.42
N MET A 90 -15.47 -14.62 -14.65
CA MET A 90 -15.80 -15.90 -15.28
C MET A 90 -14.57 -16.80 -15.51
N CYS A 91 -13.38 -16.23 -15.62
CA CYS A 91 -12.12 -16.99 -15.69
C CYS A 91 -11.86 -17.87 -14.45
N PHE A 92 -12.47 -17.52 -13.29
CA PHE A 92 -12.39 -18.31 -12.07
C PHE A 92 -13.57 -19.28 -11.90
N ASN A 93 -14.60 -19.18 -12.75
CA ASN A 93 -15.86 -19.93 -12.67
C ASN A 93 -15.95 -21.14 -13.60
N GLY A 94 -14.84 -21.52 -14.24
CA GLY A 94 -14.75 -22.73 -15.05
C GLY A 94 -14.04 -22.54 -16.37
N SER A 95 -13.22 -23.50 -16.70
CA SER A 95 -12.45 -23.55 -17.95
C SER A 95 -12.47 -24.97 -18.51
N LYS A 96 -11.87 -25.16 -19.67
CA LYS A 96 -11.80 -26.45 -20.39
C LYS A 96 -11.19 -27.56 -19.52
N ASN A 97 -10.18 -27.25 -18.73
CA ASN A 97 -9.43 -28.22 -17.93
C ASN A 97 -9.77 -28.18 -16.44
N PHE A 98 -10.47 -27.14 -15.96
CA PHE A 98 -10.84 -26.98 -14.55
C PHE A 98 -12.31 -26.59 -14.44
N THR A 99 -13.11 -27.43 -13.77
CA THR A 99 -14.50 -27.10 -13.45
C THR A 99 -14.57 -25.99 -12.38
N LYS A 100 -15.77 -25.45 -12.15
CA LYS A 100 -16.00 -24.47 -11.08
C LYS A 100 -15.43 -24.95 -9.76
N ASN A 101 -14.79 -24.05 -9.04
CA ASN A 101 -14.13 -24.28 -7.74
C ASN A 101 -12.97 -25.30 -7.77
N GLU A 102 -12.81 -26.13 -8.80
CA GLU A 102 -11.71 -27.10 -8.89
C GLU A 102 -10.37 -26.39 -8.94
N LEU A 103 -10.25 -25.31 -9.71
CA LEU A 103 -9.06 -24.50 -9.81
C LEU A 103 -8.65 -23.93 -8.45
N VAL A 104 -9.56 -23.22 -7.78
CA VAL A 104 -9.27 -22.58 -6.49
C VAL A 104 -8.96 -23.65 -5.43
N ASN A 105 -9.78 -24.70 -5.38
CA ASN A 105 -9.56 -25.81 -4.44
C ASN A 105 -8.22 -26.52 -4.65
N TYR A 106 -7.82 -26.75 -5.91
CA TYR A 106 -6.53 -27.33 -6.24
C TYR A 106 -5.39 -26.43 -5.77
N LEU A 107 -5.44 -25.15 -6.11
CA LEU A 107 -4.39 -24.18 -5.77
C LEU A 107 -4.24 -24.03 -4.25
N GLU A 108 -5.36 -23.98 -3.51
CA GLU A 108 -5.33 -23.91 -2.04
C GLU A 108 -4.74 -25.19 -1.41
N LYS A 109 -5.02 -26.37 -1.96
CA LYS A 109 -4.44 -27.64 -1.49
C LYS A 109 -2.92 -27.69 -1.63
N VAL A 110 -2.36 -26.99 -2.60
CA VAL A 110 -0.91 -26.91 -2.83
C VAL A 110 -0.26 -25.70 -2.16
N GLY A 111 -1.03 -24.95 -1.35
CA GLY A 111 -0.54 -23.84 -0.54
C GLY A 111 -0.58 -22.46 -1.20
N THR A 112 -1.21 -22.33 -2.36
CA THR A 112 -1.50 -21.04 -3.01
C THR A 112 -2.71 -20.38 -2.34
N LYS A 113 -2.57 -19.13 -1.93
CA LYS A 113 -3.60 -18.41 -1.18
C LYS A 113 -4.43 -17.53 -2.12
N PHE A 114 -5.76 -17.70 -2.06
CA PHE A 114 -6.67 -16.82 -2.81
C PHE A 114 -6.55 -15.36 -2.34
N GLY A 115 -6.45 -14.45 -3.30
CA GLY A 115 -6.21 -13.02 -3.10
C GLY A 115 -4.73 -12.62 -3.25
N PRO A 116 -3.83 -12.98 -2.34
CA PRO A 116 -2.41 -12.62 -2.45
C PRO A 116 -1.65 -13.30 -3.60
N ASP A 117 -1.90 -14.59 -3.84
CA ASP A 117 -1.14 -15.40 -4.80
C ASP A 117 -1.93 -15.76 -6.06
N LEU A 118 -3.26 -15.56 -6.04
CA LEU A 118 -4.20 -15.80 -7.13
C LEU A 118 -5.18 -14.63 -7.19
N ASN A 119 -5.10 -13.82 -8.25
CA ASN A 119 -5.93 -12.63 -8.42
C ASN A 119 -6.03 -12.22 -9.89
N ALA A 120 -6.84 -11.20 -10.18
CA ALA A 120 -6.87 -10.50 -11.48
C ALA A 120 -7.33 -9.05 -11.28
N TYR A 121 -7.20 -8.24 -12.31
CA TYR A 121 -7.83 -6.92 -12.38
C TYR A 121 -8.18 -6.54 -13.81
N THR A 122 -9.23 -5.74 -13.95
CA THR A 122 -9.65 -5.10 -15.21
C THR A 122 -9.60 -3.59 -15.02
N SER A 123 -8.97 -2.90 -15.99
CA SER A 123 -8.91 -1.45 -16.09
C SER A 123 -9.62 -0.97 -17.37
N PHE A 124 -9.37 0.26 -17.79
CA PHE A 124 -9.92 0.77 -19.05
C PHE A 124 -9.35 0.03 -20.25
N ASP A 125 -8.03 -0.13 -20.32
CA ASP A 125 -7.29 -0.56 -21.51
C ASP A 125 -6.76 -1.98 -21.43
N GLU A 126 -6.81 -2.61 -20.25
CA GLU A 126 -6.18 -3.90 -19.99
C GLU A 126 -6.94 -4.77 -18.98
N THR A 127 -6.66 -6.07 -19.04
CA THR A 127 -6.98 -7.07 -18.01
C THR A 127 -5.72 -7.89 -17.73
N VAL A 128 -5.40 -8.14 -16.45
CA VAL A 128 -4.23 -8.92 -16.06
C VAL A 128 -4.61 -9.98 -15.03
N TYR A 129 -4.23 -11.23 -15.34
CA TYR A 129 -4.38 -12.37 -14.45
C TYR A 129 -3.07 -12.69 -13.77
N MET A 130 -3.12 -13.06 -12.50
CA MET A 130 -1.96 -13.24 -11.63
C MET A 130 -2.03 -14.58 -10.91
N LEU A 131 -0.95 -15.34 -10.98
CA LEU A 131 -0.82 -16.61 -10.29
C LEU A 131 0.63 -16.80 -9.83
N GLN A 132 0.83 -17.13 -8.56
CA GLN A 132 2.10 -17.61 -8.03
C GLN A 132 2.04 -19.14 -7.91
N VAL A 133 3.08 -19.81 -8.41
CA VAL A 133 3.19 -21.27 -8.35
C VAL A 133 4.54 -21.71 -7.80
N ARG A 134 4.61 -22.95 -7.27
CA ARG A 134 5.87 -23.57 -6.89
C ARG A 134 6.58 -24.11 -8.12
N THR A 135 7.91 -24.03 -8.11
CA THR A 135 8.78 -24.51 -9.19
C THR A 135 9.59 -25.75 -8.83
N ASP A 136 9.67 -26.07 -7.53
CA ASP A 136 10.25 -27.31 -7.02
C ASP A 136 9.32 -28.53 -7.20
N ASP A 137 8.08 -28.31 -7.63
CA ASP A 137 7.11 -29.31 -8.02
C ASP A 137 6.72 -29.08 -9.49
N GLU A 138 7.23 -29.95 -10.36
CA GLU A 138 7.02 -29.81 -11.83
C GLU A 138 5.53 -29.95 -12.23
N GLU A 139 4.75 -30.74 -11.50
CA GLU A 139 3.32 -30.91 -11.76
C GLU A 139 2.57 -29.59 -11.48
N GLN A 140 2.86 -28.97 -10.34
CA GLN A 140 2.26 -27.69 -9.99
C GLN A 140 2.64 -26.57 -10.98
N TYR A 141 3.90 -26.51 -11.38
CA TYR A 141 4.36 -25.55 -12.36
C TYR A 141 3.65 -25.72 -13.71
N ASN A 142 3.56 -26.97 -14.20
CA ASN A 142 2.86 -27.30 -15.46
C ASN A 142 1.36 -26.97 -15.37
N LYS A 143 0.71 -27.26 -14.25
CA LYS A 143 -0.70 -26.89 -14.03
C LYS A 143 -0.89 -25.36 -13.97
N GLY A 144 0.06 -24.61 -13.38
CA GLY A 144 0.03 -23.15 -13.43
C GLY A 144 0.06 -22.61 -14.86
N LEU A 145 0.92 -23.16 -15.73
CA LEU A 145 0.94 -22.79 -17.15
C LEU A 145 -0.35 -23.18 -17.87
N LEU A 146 -0.95 -24.34 -17.53
CA LEU A 146 -2.23 -24.79 -18.07
C LEU A 146 -3.37 -23.86 -17.67
N VAL A 147 -3.36 -23.32 -16.44
CA VAL A 147 -4.33 -22.31 -16.00
C VAL A 147 -4.22 -21.05 -16.86
N MET A 148 -3.00 -20.59 -17.15
CA MET A 148 -2.78 -19.43 -18.03
C MET A 148 -3.25 -19.71 -19.47
N GLU A 149 -3.03 -20.91 -19.98
CA GLU A 149 -3.53 -21.34 -21.31
C GLU A 149 -5.05 -21.32 -21.36
N ASP A 150 -5.71 -21.85 -20.31
CA ASP A 150 -7.17 -21.88 -20.19
C ASP A 150 -7.77 -20.46 -20.10
N TRP A 151 -7.17 -19.57 -19.32
CA TRP A 151 -7.61 -18.17 -19.27
C TRP A 151 -7.45 -17.47 -20.63
N ALA A 152 -6.39 -17.78 -21.35
CA ALA A 152 -6.13 -17.18 -22.67
C ALA A 152 -7.10 -17.63 -23.77
N GLY A 153 -7.65 -18.86 -23.69
CA GLY A 153 -8.48 -19.37 -24.80
C GLY A 153 -9.36 -20.57 -24.46
N GLY A 154 -9.56 -20.88 -23.17
CA GLY A 154 -10.30 -22.05 -22.75
C GLY A 154 -11.41 -21.81 -21.71
N VAL A 155 -11.80 -20.55 -21.45
CA VAL A 155 -12.84 -20.24 -20.49
C VAL A 155 -14.21 -20.71 -21.00
N VAL A 156 -14.96 -21.39 -20.13
CA VAL A 156 -16.31 -21.87 -20.44
C VAL A 156 -17.30 -20.93 -19.76
N MET A 157 -18.09 -20.25 -20.59
CA MET A 157 -19.11 -19.28 -20.15
C MET A 157 -20.45 -19.99 -20.01
N GLU A 158 -20.61 -20.85 -19.01
CA GLU A 158 -21.88 -21.52 -18.72
C GLU A 158 -22.94 -20.50 -18.26
N ASP A 159 -24.13 -20.57 -18.85
CA ASP A 159 -25.24 -19.64 -18.58
C ASP A 159 -25.60 -19.65 -17.08
N THR A 160 -25.62 -20.83 -16.45
CA THR A 160 -25.90 -20.99 -15.02
C THR A 160 -24.84 -20.34 -14.10
N GLU A 161 -23.57 -20.32 -14.52
CA GLU A 161 -22.50 -19.69 -13.75
C GLU A 161 -22.50 -18.15 -13.97
N ILE A 162 -22.82 -17.69 -15.18
CA ILE A 162 -23.05 -16.25 -15.43
C ILE A 162 -24.15 -15.72 -14.49
N ASP A 163 -25.29 -16.43 -14.39
CA ASP A 163 -26.39 -15.97 -13.53
C ASP A 163 -26.02 -15.92 -12.04
N LYS A 164 -25.24 -16.87 -11.54
CA LYS A 164 -24.72 -16.82 -10.16
C LYS A 164 -23.76 -15.67 -9.95
N GLU A 165 -22.86 -15.41 -10.90
CA GLU A 165 -21.84 -14.39 -10.79
C GLU A 165 -22.40 -12.96 -10.87
N ARG A 166 -23.58 -12.74 -11.50
CA ARG A 166 -24.28 -11.45 -11.50
C ARG A 166 -24.46 -10.89 -10.08
N GLY A 167 -24.84 -11.75 -9.13
CA GLY A 167 -25.00 -11.38 -7.72
C GLY A 167 -23.70 -10.98 -7.06
N VAL A 168 -22.59 -11.64 -7.39
CA VAL A 168 -21.25 -11.35 -6.85
C VAL A 168 -20.75 -10.01 -7.37
N VAL A 169 -20.81 -9.76 -8.69
CA VAL A 169 -20.40 -8.49 -9.31
C VAL A 169 -21.27 -7.32 -8.81
N GLU A 170 -22.58 -7.54 -8.65
CA GLU A 170 -23.47 -6.55 -8.06
C GLU A 170 -23.10 -6.27 -6.58
N SER A 171 -22.70 -7.28 -5.82
CA SER A 171 -22.24 -7.10 -4.43
C SER A 171 -20.93 -6.30 -4.37
N GLU A 172 -20.01 -6.56 -5.32
CA GLU A 172 -18.79 -5.77 -5.45
C GLU A 172 -19.09 -4.31 -5.77
N TRP A 173 -19.95 -4.05 -6.76
CA TRP A 173 -20.38 -2.68 -7.08
C TRP A 173 -20.94 -1.96 -5.85
N ARG A 174 -21.83 -2.61 -5.07
CA ARG A 174 -22.35 -2.03 -3.83
C ARG A 174 -21.25 -1.73 -2.80
N THR A 175 -20.27 -2.61 -2.68
CA THR A 175 -19.14 -2.43 -1.76
C THR A 175 -18.29 -1.22 -2.15
N ARG A 176 -18.10 -0.99 -3.46
CA ARG A 176 -17.36 0.14 -4.02
C ARG A 176 -18.15 1.46 -4.01
N LEU A 177 -19.47 1.43 -3.86
CA LEU A 177 -20.29 2.64 -3.80
C LEU A 177 -19.89 3.51 -2.61
N SER A 178 -19.11 4.53 -2.89
CA SER A 178 -18.67 5.56 -1.96
C SER A 178 -19.09 6.96 -2.44
N PRO A 179 -19.08 7.97 -1.58
CA PRO A 179 -19.32 9.35 -2.01
C PRO A 179 -18.35 9.79 -3.12
N GLU A 180 -17.10 9.36 -3.06
CA GLU A 180 -16.08 9.67 -4.08
C GLU A 180 -16.49 9.08 -5.43
N GLN A 181 -16.94 7.82 -5.47
CA GLN A 181 -17.38 7.17 -6.71
C GLN A 181 -18.64 7.83 -7.28
N ARG A 182 -19.60 8.22 -6.44
CA ARG A 182 -20.79 8.95 -6.89
C ARG A 182 -20.42 10.32 -7.47
N MET A 183 -19.50 11.04 -6.86
CA MET A 183 -18.99 12.31 -7.37
C MET A 183 -18.15 12.12 -8.65
N GLN A 184 -17.34 11.04 -8.71
CA GLN A 184 -16.60 10.66 -9.91
C GLN A 184 -17.54 10.48 -11.12
N GLY A 185 -18.66 9.81 -10.93
CA GLY A 185 -19.70 9.68 -11.94
C GLY A 185 -20.25 11.03 -12.46
N LYS A 186 -20.15 12.12 -11.67
CA LYS A 186 -20.55 13.48 -12.08
C LYS A 186 -19.46 14.22 -12.83
N TYR A 187 -18.16 14.07 -12.47
CA TYR A 187 -17.12 14.87 -13.08
C TYR A 187 -16.38 14.15 -14.23
N PHE A 188 -16.31 12.83 -14.29
CA PHE A 188 -15.68 12.08 -15.39
C PHE A 188 -16.28 12.39 -16.75
N PRO A 189 -17.64 12.45 -16.92
CA PRO A 189 -18.25 12.83 -18.20
C PRO A 189 -17.81 14.21 -18.71
N VAL A 190 -17.47 15.14 -17.81
CA VAL A 190 -16.98 16.47 -18.17
C VAL A 190 -15.46 16.46 -18.43
N GLN A 191 -14.73 15.75 -17.58
CA GLN A 191 -13.28 15.66 -17.66
C GLN A 191 -12.81 14.98 -18.94
N TYR A 192 -13.47 13.88 -19.34
CA TYR A 192 -13.16 13.09 -20.53
C TYR A 192 -14.19 13.29 -21.66
N ALA A 193 -14.92 14.41 -21.63
CA ALA A 193 -15.98 14.69 -22.60
C ALA A 193 -15.50 14.54 -24.05
N GLY A 194 -16.29 13.84 -24.85
CA GLY A 194 -16.00 13.53 -26.26
C GLY A 194 -15.14 12.29 -26.45
N SER A 195 -14.78 11.59 -25.37
CA SER A 195 -14.10 10.31 -25.41
C SER A 195 -14.93 9.20 -24.79
N LYS A 196 -14.70 7.97 -25.20
CA LYS A 196 -15.30 6.77 -24.63
C LYS A 196 -14.96 6.58 -23.14
N TYR A 197 -13.79 7.05 -22.67
CA TYR A 197 -13.40 7.05 -21.25
C TYR A 197 -14.39 7.77 -20.33
N ALA A 198 -15.17 8.72 -20.85
CA ALA A 198 -16.18 9.45 -20.08
C ALA A 198 -17.25 8.53 -19.48
N ASN A 199 -17.54 7.37 -20.11
CA ASN A 199 -18.68 6.51 -19.81
C ASN A 199 -18.32 5.02 -19.71
N ARG A 200 -17.05 4.65 -19.53
CA ARG A 200 -16.59 3.26 -19.52
C ARG A 200 -15.84 2.91 -18.23
N LEU A 201 -16.46 3.20 -17.07
CA LEU A 201 -15.91 2.71 -15.79
C LEU A 201 -15.91 1.17 -15.80
N PRO A 202 -14.82 0.50 -15.42
CA PRO A 202 -14.71 -0.97 -15.49
C PRO A 202 -15.81 -1.73 -14.74
N ILE A 203 -16.30 -1.19 -13.60
CA ILE A 203 -17.42 -1.80 -12.85
C ILE A 203 -18.74 -1.81 -13.64
N GLY A 204 -18.87 -0.97 -14.66
CA GLY A 204 -19.96 -0.94 -15.60
C GLY A 204 -21.29 -0.41 -15.06
N GLN A 205 -22.35 -0.79 -15.76
CA GLN A 205 -23.73 -0.41 -15.45
C GLN A 205 -24.51 -1.63 -14.94
N MET A 206 -25.10 -1.51 -13.77
CA MET A 206 -25.80 -2.62 -13.12
C MET A 206 -27.00 -3.12 -13.90
N GLU A 207 -27.65 -2.26 -14.69
CA GLU A 207 -28.74 -2.67 -15.59
C GLU A 207 -28.25 -3.70 -16.63
N ILE A 208 -27.07 -3.47 -17.21
CA ILE A 208 -26.42 -4.40 -18.13
C ILE A 208 -25.98 -5.68 -17.40
N ILE A 209 -25.32 -5.56 -16.28
CA ILE A 209 -24.84 -6.70 -15.50
C ILE A 209 -25.99 -7.65 -15.12
N ARG A 210 -27.16 -7.09 -14.73
CA ARG A 210 -28.34 -7.90 -14.35
C ARG A 210 -29.04 -8.56 -15.53
N ASN A 211 -29.10 -7.89 -16.67
CA ASN A 211 -30.06 -8.24 -17.74
C ASN A 211 -29.43 -8.58 -19.09
N ALA A 212 -28.11 -8.37 -19.26
CA ALA A 212 -27.47 -8.67 -20.55
C ALA A 212 -27.65 -10.14 -20.94
N PRO A 213 -27.98 -10.45 -22.22
CA PRO A 213 -27.98 -11.80 -22.75
C PRO A 213 -26.60 -12.47 -22.57
N TYR A 214 -26.61 -13.80 -22.41
CA TYR A 214 -25.36 -14.58 -22.27
C TYR A 214 -24.42 -14.37 -23.46
N ASP A 215 -24.93 -14.16 -24.63
CA ASP A 215 -24.15 -13.93 -25.85
C ASP A 215 -23.28 -12.66 -25.77
N ASN A 216 -23.68 -11.66 -24.97
CA ASN A 216 -22.85 -10.45 -24.79
C ASN A 216 -21.54 -10.76 -24.06
N PHE A 217 -21.55 -11.66 -23.08
CA PHE A 217 -20.36 -12.10 -22.35
C PHE A 217 -19.46 -12.95 -23.27
N LYS A 218 -20.08 -13.94 -23.98
CA LYS A 218 -19.36 -14.82 -24.92
C LYS A 218 -18.75 -14.03 -26.07
N ARG A 219 -19.47 -13.02 -26.60
CA ARG A 219 -18.98 -12.11 -27.65
C ARG A 219 -17.76 -11.33 -27.19
N PHE A 220 -17.79 -10.71 -26.00
CA PHE A 220 -16.64 -9.98 -25.49
C PHE A 220 -15.40 -10.86 -25.38
N TYR A 221 -15.53 -12.06 -24.83
CA TYR A 221 -14.43 -13.01 -24.72
C TYR A 221 -13.91 -13.41 -26.10
N SER A 222 -14.78 -13.78 -27.03
CA SER A 222 -14.37 -14.20 -28.40
C SER A 222 -13.73 -13.09 -29.21
N ASP A 223 -14.13 -11.82 -29.03
CA ASP A 223 -13.58 -10.67 -29.75
C ASP A 223 -12.21 -10.27 -29.23
N TRP A 224 -11.99 -10.33 -27.93
CA TRP A 224 -10.84 -9.68 -27.28
C TRP A 224 -9.84 -10.63 -26.65
N TYR A 225 -10.23 -11.86 -26.24
CA TYR A 225 -9.31 -12.84 -25.67
C TYR A 225 -8.63 -13.62 -26.80
N ARG A 226 -7.65 -12.99 -27.40
CA ARG A 226 -6.93 -13.52 -28.55
C ARG A 226 -5.44 -13.33 -28.44
N PRO A 227 -4.64 -14.31 -28.90
CA PRO A 227 -3.18 -14.35 -28.72
C PRO A 227 -2.45 -13.06 -29.08
N ASN A 228 -2.81 -12.43 -30.20
CA ASN A 228 -2.11 -11.22 -30.67
C ASN A 228 -2.36 -9.95 -29.83
N LEU A 229 -3.21 -10.00 -28.82
CA LEU A 229 -3.40 -8.96 -27.81
C LEU A 229 -2.81 -9.35 -26.43
N MET A 230 -2.18 -10.52 -26.31
CA MET A 230 -1.74 -11.08 -25.04
C MET A 230 -0.23 -11.21 -24.93
N ALA A 231 0.23 -11.17 -23.69
CA ALA A 231 1.55 -11.63 -23.33
C ALA A 231 1.49 -12.57 -22.14
N LEU A 232 2.30 -13.64 -22.18
CA LEU A 232 2.59 -14.46 -21.01
C LEU A 232 3.93 -14.01 -20.43
N ILE A 233 3.92 -13.66 -19.15
CA ILE A 233 5.10 -13.19 -18.42
C ILE A 233 5.37 -14.17 -17.29
N VAL A 234 6.59 -14.67 -17.21
CA VAL A 234 7.06 -15.64 -16.22
C VAL A 234 8.32 -15.11 -15.54
N VAL A 235 8.26 -14.84 -14.27
CA VAL A 235 9.41 -14.40 -13.46
C VAL A 235 9.55 -15.31 -12.25
N GLY A 236 10.71 -15.93 -12.06
CA GLY A 236 10.88 -16.81 -10.92
C GLY A 236 12.14 -17.65 -10.93
N ASP A 237 12.24 -18.50 -9.93
CA ASP A 237 13.28 -19.51 -9.83
C ASP A 237 12.95 -20.68 -10.78
N ILE A 238 13.36 -20.53 -12.03
CA ILE A 238 12.96 -21.37 -13.16
C ILE A 238 14.15 -21.70 -14.07
N ASP A 239 14.03 -22.80 -14.81
CA ASP A 239 14.83 -23.06 -16.00
C ASP A 239 14.18 -22.34 -17.19
N MET A 240 14.86 -21.32 -17.70
CA MET A 240 14.35 -20.49 -18.79
C MET A 240 14.16 -21.28 -20.10
N ASP A 241 15.05 -22.24 -20.42
CA ASP A 241 14.97 -23.03 -21.66
C ASP A 241 13.80 -24.03 -21.61
N ALA A 242 13.61 -24.68 -20.47
CA ALA A 242 12.48 -25.58 -20.26
C ALA A 242 11.15 -24.80 -20.26
N THR A 243 11.10 -23.63 -19.60
CA THR A 243 9.93 -22.77 -19.58
C THR A 243 9.55 -22.29 -20.96
N GLU A 244 10.51 -21.80 -21.76
CA GLU A 244 10.26 -21.35 -23.13
C GLU A 244 9.68 -22.47 -24.01
N LYS A 245 10.25 -23.68 -23.94
CA LYS A 245 9.73 -24.86 -24.66
C LYS A 245 8.29 -25.16 -24.28
N LYS A 246 7.94 -25.10 -22.99
CA LYS A 246 6.57 -25.32 -22.50
C LYS A 246 5.62 -24.24 -23.03
N ILE A 247 6.03 -22.97 -23.00
CA ILE A 247 5.26 -21.84 -23.53
C ILE A 247 4.97 -22.04 -25.02
N ILE A 248 6.01 -22.31 -25.82
CA ILE A 248 5.87 -22.54 -27.27
C ILE A 248 4.93 -23.73 -27.55
N ALA A 249 5.09 -24.85 -26.81
CA ALA A 249 4.29 -26.04 -27.01
C ALA A 249 2.79 -25.86 -26.67
N SER A 250 2.47 -25.08 -25.66
CA SER A 250 1.11 -24.85 -25.18
C SER A 250 0.44 -23.70 -25.92
N PHE A 251 1.00 -22.52 -25.88
CA PHE A 251 0.34 -21.30 -26.33
C PHE A 251 0.34 -21.09 -27.86
N SER A 252 1.21 -21.77 -28.63
CA SER A 252 1.17 -21.72 -30.12
C SER A 252 -0.10 -22.37 -30.70
N LYS A 253 -0.82 -23.16 -29.92
CA LYS A 253 -2.08 -23.82 -30.34
C LYS A 253 -3.27 -22.88 -30.35
N LEU A 254 -3.19 -21.81 -29.55
CA LEU A 254 -4.26 -20.81 -29.47
C LEU A 254 -4.43 -20.12 -30.82
N GLN A 255 -5.67 -19.84 -31.16
CA GLN A 255 -6.02 -19.26 -32.46
C GLN A 255 -6.60 -17.87 -32.30
N ASN A 256 -6.23 -16.95 -33.17
CA ASN A 256 -6.95 -15.71 -33.33
C ASN A 256 -8.27 -15.97 -34.10
N PRO A 257 -9.32 -15.18 -33.88
CA PRO A 257 -10.55 -15.25 -34.65
C PRO A 257 -10.29 -14.98 -36.15
N ASN A 258 -11.02 -15.65 -37.05
CA ASN A 258 -10.87 -15.42 -38.50
C ASN A 258 -11.20 -13.98 -38.92
N ASN A 259 -12.13 -13.34 -38.20
CA ASN A 259 -12.56 -11.96 -38.44
C ASN A 259 -12.17 -11.14 -37.20
N GLU A 260 -10.91 -10.80 -37.06
CA GLU A 260 -10.41 -10.02 -35.95
C GLU A 260 -11.04 -8.62 -35.90
N ARG A 261 -11.66 -8.30 -34.77
CA ARG A 261 -12.14 -6.95 -34.51
C ARG A 261 -10.93 -6.03 -34.29
N PRO A 262 -10.80 -4.88 -35.00
CA PRO A 262 -9.68 -3.96 -34.77
C PRO A 262 -9.73 -3.36 -33.36
N ARG A 263 -8.56 -3.32 -32.69
CA ARG A 263 -8.45 -2.59 -31.44
C ARG A 263 -8.23 -1.11 -31.76
N GLU A 264 -9.25 -0.32 -31.49
CA GLU A 264 -9.20 1.12 -31.69
C GLU A 264 -8.49 1.81 -30.55
N ASN A 265 -7.74 2.88 -30.85
CA ASN A 265 -7.18 3.78 -29.85
C ASN A 265 -8.15 4.95 -29.64
N PHE A 266 -8.64 5.08 -28.41
CA PHE A 266 -9.55 6.16 -28.05
C PHE A 266 -8.77 7.32 -27.46
N THR A 267 -8.98 8.52 -28.01
CA THR A 267 -8.32 9.75 -27.55
C THR A 267 -9.30 10.62 -26.77
N VAL A 268 -8.79 11.47 -25.92
CA VAL A 268 -9.58 12.50 -25.22
C VAL A 268 -9.41 13.82 -25.97
N PRO A 269 -10.48 14.42 -26.53
CA PRO A 269 -10.39 15.64 -27.31
C PRO A 269 -9.84 16.82 -26.51
N LYS A 270 -9.06 17.66 -27.18
CA LYS A 270 -8.62 18.96 -26.65
C LYS A 270 -9.78 19.96 -26.62
N HIS A 271 -9.69 20.95 -25.74
CA HIS A 271 -10.69 22.02 -25.65
C HIS A 271 -10.06 23.35 -25.27
N ASP A 272 -10.67 24.43 -25.73
CA ASP A 272 -10.16 25.78 -25.46
C ASP A 272 -10.71 26.36 -24.15
N GLU A 273 -11.95 25.96 -23.78
CA GLU A 273 -12.62 26.46 -22.59
C GLU A 273 -12.06 25.81 -21.28
N THR A 274 -12.14 26.57 -20.20
CA THR A 274 -11.97 25.97 -18.86
C THR A 274 -13.26 25.27 -18.45
N ARG A 275 -13.20 23.95 -18.22
CA ARG A 275 -14.32 23.16 -17.73
C ARG A 275 -14.33 23.16 -16.21
N ILE A 276 -15.49 23.41 -15.61
CA ILE A 276 -15.63 23.50 -14.16
C ILE A 276 -16.77 22.59 -13.71
N VAL A 277 -16.45 21.69 -12.77
CA VAL A 277 -17.42 20.81 -12.11
C VAL A 277 -17.37 21.09 -10.62
N ILE A 278 -18.52 21.38 -10.04
CA ILE A 278 -18.71 21.50 -8.59
C ILE A 278 -19.77 20.49 -8.21
N CYS A 279 -19.39 19.55 -7.37
CA CYS A 279 -20.31 18.49 -6.92
C CYS A 279 -20.12 18.20 -5.43
N SER A 280 -21.21 17.76 -4.82
CA SER A 280 -21.26 17.42 -3.41
C SER A 280 -21.97 16.09 -3.19
N ASP A 281 -21.71 15.52 -2.01
CA ASP A 281 -22.34 14.29 -1.54
C ASP A 281 -22.51 14.36 -0.01
N LYS A 282 -23.66 13.87 0.50
CA LYS A 282 -23.98 13.93 1.94
C LYS A 282 -23.07 13.08 2.82
N GLU A 283 -22.49 12.04 2.25
CA GLU A 283 -21.59 11.12 2.94
C GLU A 283 -20.11 11.50 2.78
N ALA A 284 -19.82 12.54 1.96
CA ALA A 284 -18.45 13.00 1.78
C ALA A 284 -17.89 13.60 3.08
N THR A 285 -16.66 13.21 3.41
CA THR A 285 -16.01 13.63 4.66
C THR A 285 -15.04 14.80 4.46
N ASN A 286 -14.70 15.11 3.20
CA ASN A 286 -13.67 16.08 2.89
C ASN A 286 -14.11 16.99 1.74
N THR A 287 -13.65 18.25 1.81
CA THR A 287 -13.69 19.17 0.68
C THR A 287 -12.38 19.07 -0.08
N SER A 288 -12.42 19.00 -1.42
CA SER A 288 -11.23 19.02 -2.24
C SER A 288 -11.40 19.91 -3.48
N VAL A 289 -10.27 20.35 -4.02
CA VAL A 289 -10.20 21.06 -5.30
C VAL A 289 -9.03 20.54 -6.11
N SER A 290 -9.23 20.34 -7.40
CA SER A 290 -8.17 20.01 -8.35
C SER A 290 -8.23 20.85 -9.60
N VAL A 291 -7.04 21.11 -10.15
CA VAL A 291 -6.87 21.75 -11.46
C VAL A 291 -6.06 20.81 -12.32
N ARG A 292 -6.63 20.37 -13.42
CA ARG A 292 -6.02 19.43 -14.36
C ARG A 292 -5.81 20.09 -15.72
N TYR A 293 -4.61 19.92 -16.27
CA TYR A 293 -4.23 20.40 -17.60
C TYR A 293 -3.89 19.18 -18.47
N LYS A 294 -4.69 18.92 -19.50
CA LYS A 294 -4.49 17.80 -20.41
C LYS A 294 -3.33 18.06 -21.34
N ASN A 295 -2.50 17.06 -21.55
CA ASN A 295 -1.34 17.07 -22.43
C ASN A 295 -1.31 15.77 -23.25
N ASP A 296 -0.64 15.79 -24.40
CA ASP A 296 -0.43 14.58 -25.19
C ASP A 296 0.58 13.65 -24.49
N TYR A 297 0.27 12.40 -24.34
CA TYR A 297 1.21 11.40 -23.88
C TYR A 297 2.18 11.03 -24.99
N ARG A 298 3.45 10.88 -24.65
CA ARG A 298 4.47 10.34 -25.51
C ARG A 298 5.20 9.23 -24.81
N ARG A 299 5.13 8.04 -25.39
CA ARG A 299 5.91 6.90 -24.91
C ARG A 299 7.41 7.22 -25.08
N PRO A 300 8.23 7.00 -24.04
CA PRO A 300 9.68 7.19 -24.15
C PRO A 300 10.26 6.16 -25.12
N GLN A 301 11.08 6.60 -26.06
CA GLN A 301 11.66 5.76 -27.10
C GLN A 301 13.19 5.69 -27.04
N ASN A 302 13.80 6.76 -26.56
CA ASN A 302 15.25 6.96 -26.62
C ASN A 302 15.80 7.57 -25.33
N ILE A 303 17.12 7.66 -25.24
CA ILE A 303 17.82 8.16 -24.04
C ILE A 303 17.45 9.62 -23.72
N GLU A 304 17.16 10.46 -24.72
CA GLU A 304 16.72 11.84 -24.45
C GLU A 304 15.32 11.86 -23.84
N ASP A 305 14.41 10.97 -24.28
CA ASP A 305 13.10 10.81 -23.64
C ASP A 305 13.26 10.33 -22.19
N PHE A 306 14.19 9.41 -21.93
CA PHE A 306 14.48 8.93 -20.58
C PHE A 306 15.03 10.03 -19.68
N LYS A 307 15.94 10.86 -20.18
CA LYS A 307 16.41 12.08 -19.50
C LYS A 307 15.24 13.05 -19.23
N GLY A 308 14.32 13.18 -20.20
CA GLY A 308 13.09 13.94 -20.04
C GLY A 308 12.20 13.44 -18.89
N MET A 309 12.07 12.10 -18.73
CA MET A 309 11.35 11.52 -17.59
C MET A 309 12.02 11.87 -16.25
N MET A 310 13.35 11.83 -16.16
CA MET A 310 14.07 12.29 -14.97
C MET A 310 13.79 13.76 -14.66
N ALA A 311 13.77 14.64 -15.67
CA ALA A 311 13.44 16.06 -15.49
C ALA A 311 12.00 16.26 -14.99
N ILE A 312 11.05 15.43 -15.45
CA ILE A 312 9.68 15.43 -14.96
C ILE A 312 9.62 14.99 -13.50
N SER A 313 10.36 13.94 -13.11
CA SER A 313 10.44 13.51 -11.72
C SER A 313 11.03 14.59 -10.83
N LEU A 314 12.10 15.25 -11.24
CA LEU A 314 12.68 16.41 -10.53
C LEU A 314 11.63 17.52 -10.33
N TYR A 315 10.86 17.85 -11.37
CA TYR A 315 9.80 18.83 -11.30
C TYR A 315 8.73 18.46 -10.27
N ASN A 316 8.23 17.22 -10.34
CA ASN A 316 7.18 16.70 -9.46
C ASN A 316 7.64 16.74 -7.99
N ASP A 317 8.85 16.30 -7.69
CA ASP A 317 9.36 16.25 -6.31
C ASP A 317 9.59 17.66 -5.74
N MET A 318 10.14 18.58 -6.53
CA MET A 318 10.37 19.96 -6.07
C MET A 318 9.08 20.72 -5.79
N ILE A 319 8.05 20.62 -6.66
CA ILE A 319 6.77 21.29 -6.40
C ILE A 319 6.07 20.70 -5.16
N ASN A 320 6.15 19.38 -4.96
CA ASN A 320 5.56 18.73 -3.81
C ASN A 320 6.27 19.08 -2.51
N ALA A 321 7.58 19.29 -2.52
CA ALA A 321 8.32 19.79 -1.36
C ALA A 321 7.79 21.17 -0.92
N ARG A 322 7.57 22.11 -1.86
CA ARG A 322 6.98 23.41 -1.55
C ARG A 322 5.54 23.33 -1.02
N LEU A 323 4.70 22.47 -1.62
CA LEU A 323 3.34 22.25 -1.14
C LEU A 323 3.30 21.67 0.27
N ASN A 324 4.23 20.75 0.59
CA ASN A 324 4.36 20.19 1.93
C ASN A 324 4.78 21.26 2.97
N GLU A 325 5.70 22.15 2.64
CA GLU A 325 6.05 23.29 3.51
C GLU A 325 4.84 24.17 3.84
N LEU A 326 3.95 24.40 2.87
CA LEU A 326 2.73 25.18 3.06
C LEU A 326 1.73 24.46 3.98
N ALA A 327 1.64 23.13 3.90
CA ALA A 327 0.78 22.31 4.76
C ALA A 327 1.26 22.28 6.22
N GLN A 328 2.52 22.59 6.49
CA GLN A 328 3.10 22.64 7.85
C GLN A 328 2.90 23.98 8.56
N LYS A 329 2.38 25.02 7.90
CA LYS A 329 2.12 26.34 8.53
C LYS A 329 1.06 26.23 9.63
N PRO A 330 1.07 27.12 10.65
CA PRO A 330 0.06 27.12 11.72
C PRO A 330 -1.38 27.22 11.18
N GLU A 331 -1.59 28.06 10.18
CA GLU A 331 -2.85 28.16 9.44
C GLU A 331 -2.64 27.67 8.00
N PRO A 332 -2.67 26.35 7.77
CA PRO A 332 -2.40 25.80 6.46
C PRO A 332 -3.57 26.11 5.51
N PRO A 333 -3.28 26.45 4.24
CA PRO A 333 -4.32 26.71 3.23
C PRO A 333 -5.09 25.44 2.84
N PHE A 334 -4.49 24.28 3.12
CA PHE A 334 -5.04 22.94 2.84
C PHE A 334 -4.52 21.93 3.87
N ASN A 335 -5.21 20.82 4.03
CA ASN A 335 -4.77 19.71 4.91
C ASN A 335 -3.56 18.99 4.31
N PHE A 336 -3.61 18.73 3.00
CA PHE A 336 -2.49 18.32 2.16
C PHE A 336 -2.75 18.73 0.71
N ALA A 337 -1.68 18.83 -0.07
CA ALA A 337 -1.76 19.09 -1.50
C ALA A 337 -0.62 18.34 -2.23
N TYR A 338 -0.86 18.07 -3.51
CA TYR A 338 0.17 17.55 -4.41
C TYR A 338 -0.04 18.03 -5.83
N SER A 339 1.04 18.03 -6.60
CA SER A 339 1.00 18.28 -8.04
C SER A 339 1.89 17.28 -8.75
N TYR A 340 1.42 16.73 -9.87
CA TYR A 340 2.24 15.85 -10.68
C TYR A 340 1.87 15.90 -12.15
N TYR A 341 2.83 15.64 -13.01
CA TYR A 341 2.64 15.33 -14.41
C TYR A 341 2.84 13.82 -14.61
N GLY A 342 1.92 13.17 -15.31
CA GLY A 342 1.97 11.75 -15.58
C GLY A 342 0.92 11.30 -16.60
N GLN A 343 0.95 10.03 -16.96
CA GLN A 343 -0.08 9.39 -17.78
C GLN A 343 -1.42 9.39 -17.02
N ASP A 344 -2.51 9.56 -17.76
CA ASP A 344 -3.87 9.66 -17.21
C ASP A 344 -4.72 8.47 -17.70
N VAL A 345 -5.17 8.49 -18.96
CA VAL A 345 -5.88 7.38 -19.62
C VAL A 345 -5.41 7.26 -21.06
N GLY A 346 -5.22 6.04 -21.54
CA GLY A 346 -4.79 5.79 -22.94
C GLY A 346 -3.56 6.62 -23.33
N GLU A 347 -3.69 7.43 -24.38
CA GLU A 347 -2.63 8.32 -24.87
C GLU A 347 -2.73 9.75 -24.31
N LEU A 348 -3.39 9.94 -23.17
CA LEU A 348 -3.48 11.23 -22.47
C LEU A 348 -2.51 11.27 -21.31
N SER A 349 -1.74 12.36 -21.21
CA SER A 349 -1.06 12.78 -19.98
C SER A 349 -1.78 13.98 -19.39
N SER A 350 -1.61 14.21 -18.12
CA SER A 350 -2.09 15.44 -17.48
C SER A 350 -1.11 15.95 -16.44
N TYR A 351 -1.05 17.28 -16.31
CA TYR A 351 -0.54 17.92 -15.12
C TYR A 351 -1.71 18.19 -14.19
N ASN A 352 -1.66 17.63 -12.99
CA ASN A 352 -2.74 17.74 -12.03
C ASN A 352 -2.23 18.38 -10.73
N SER A 353 -2.91 19.40 -10.24
CA SER A 353 -2.70 20.00 -8.92
C SER A 353 -3.96 19.76 -8.09
N TYR A 354 -3.80 19.15 -6.92
CA TYR A 354 -4.88 18.73 -6.01
C TYR A 354 -4.62 19.26 -4.60
N ALA A 355 -5.68 19.70 -3.94
CA ALA A 355 -5.66 19.98 -2.51
C ALA A 355 -6.92 19.45 -1.82
N GLN A 356 -6.74 18.87 -0.65
CA GLN A 356 -7.79 18.60 0.32
C GLN A 356 -7.78 19.69 1.38
N THR A 357 -8.93 20.31 1.61
CA THR A 357 -9.02 21.48 2.46
C THR A 357 -10.14 21.35 3.50
N LYS A 358 -10.18 22.28 4.43
CA LYS A 358 -11.31 22.43 5.37
C LYS A 358 -12.53 23.01 4.65
N ASP A 359 -13.71 22.73 5.22
CA ASP A 359 -14.96 23.27 4.70
C ASP A 359 -14.93 24.81 4.63
N GLY A 360 -15.39 25.35 3.50
CA GLY A 360 -15.42 26.78 3.24
C GLY A 360 -14.09 27.40 2.79
N ALA A 361 -13.00 26.61 2.75
CA ALA A 361 -11.69 27.11 2.32
C ALA A 361 -11.31 26.71 0.86
N THR A 362 -12.28 26.29 0.05
CA THR A 362 -12.05 25.83 -1.33
C THR A 362 -11.32 26.89 -2.17
N MET A 363 -11.77 28.14 -2.12
CA MET A 363 -11.17 29.22 -2.93
C MET A 363 -9.76 29.58 -2.48
N SER A 364 -9.47 29.61 -1.18
CA SER A 364 -8.13 29.88 -0.68
C SER A 364 -7.16 28.74 -1.00
N ALA A 365 -7.61 27.47 -0.95
CA ALA A 365 -6.82 26.32 -1.35
C ALA A 365 -6.52 26.35 -2.85
N LEU A 366 -7.54 26.60 -3.69
CA LEU A 366 -7.38 26.76 -5.12
C LEU A 366 -6.40 27.90 -5.46
N GLN A 367 -6.55 29.05 -4.82
CA GLN A 367 -5.66 30.18 -5.01
C GLN A 367 -4.22 29.81 -4.70
N THR A 368 -3.97 29.16 -3.57
CA THR A 368 -2.62 28.73 -3.17
C THR A 368 -2.00 27.75 -4.16
N LEU A 369 -2.77 26.76 -4.64
CA LEU A 369 -2.30 25.85 -5.69
C LEU A 369 -1.90 26.59 -6.96
N LEU A 370 -2.74 27.51 -7.40
CA LEU A 370 -2.49 28.31 -8.61
C LEU A 370 -1.30 29.26 -8.42
N GLU A 371 -1.16 29.88 -7.25
CA GLU A 371 -0.03 30.74 -6.91
C GLU A 371 1.30 29.98 -6.95
N GLU A 372 1.38 28.78 -6.34
CA GLU A 372 2.62 27.99 -6.38
C GLU A 372 2.97 27.53 -7.81
N ASN A 373 1.98 27.11 -8.58
CA ASN A 373 2.15 26.79 -9.99
C ASN A 373 2.63 27.99 -10.81
N GLU A 374 2.05 29.17 -10.58
CA GLU A 374 2.42 30.40 -11.28
C GLU A 374 3.81 30.91 -10.82
N LYS A 375 4.19 30.75 -9.53
CA LYS A 375 5.55 31.07 -9.05
C LYS A 375 6.59 30.22 -9.78
N VAL A 376 6.37 28.92 -9.92
CA VAL A 376 7.29 28.05 -10.69
C VAL A 376 7.33 28.46 -12.15
N LYS A 377 6.18 28.80 -12.75
CA LYS A 377 6.11 29.25 -14.15
C LYS A 377 6.88 30.55 -14.41
N ARG A 378 6.88 31.50 -13.47
CA ARG A 378 7.55 32.84 -13.59
C ARG A 378 9.01 32.80 -13.14
N PHE A 379 9.28 32.18 -12.00
CA PHE A 379 10.56 32.29 -11.30
C PHE A 379 11.37 31.01 -11.33
N GLY A 380 10.72 29.86 -11.59
CA GLY A 380 11.35 28.53 -11.57
C GLY A 380 11.61 27.99 -10.17
N PHE A 381 12.33 26.87 -10.15
CA PHE A 381 12.94 26.29 -8.96
C PHE A 381 14.37 26.80 -8.76
N ASN A 382 14.89 26.65 -7.55
CA ASN A 382 16.27 26.98 -7.21
C ASN A 382 17.21 25.76 -7.42
N GLU A 383 18.49 26.03 -7.69
CA GLU A 383 19.52 24.98 -7.79
C GLU A 383 19.58 24.11 -6.52
N SER A 384 19.44 24.71 -5.33
CA SER A 384 19.47 23.98 -4.07
C SER A 384 18.33 22.97 -3.91
N GLU A 385 17.14 23.28 -4.43
CA GLU A 385 16.00 22.34 -4.47
C GLU A 385 16.32 21.19 -5.42
N MET A 386 16.82 21.46 -6.63
CA MET A 386 17.16 20.46 -7.63
C MET A 386 18.28 19.52 -7.15
N GLU A 387 19.33 20.05 -6.56
CA GLU A 387 20.44 19.22 -6.06
C GLU A 387 20.00 18.26 -4.95
N ARG A 388 19.09 18.70 -4.04
CA ARG A 388 18.51 17.79 -3.04
C ARG A 388 17.74 16.66 -3.70
N VAL A 389 16.86 16.95 -4.67
CA VAL A 389 16.08 15.90 -5.33
C VAL A 389 16.98 14.98 -6.16
N LYS A 390 18.01 15.52 -6.83
CA LYS A 390 19.01 14.67 -7.51
C LYS A 390 19.72 13.72 -6.54
N MET A 391 20.08 14.19 -5.34
CA MET A 391 20.65 13.29 -4.31
C MET A 391 19.69 12.16 -3.94
N GLN A 392 18.39 12.45 -3.78
CA GLN A 392 17.40 11.43 -3.48
C GLN A 392 17.23 10.43 -4.63
N MET A 393 17.13 10.91 -5.86
CA MET A 393 17.00 10.05 -7.03
C MET A 393 18.21 9.14 -7.21
N MET A 394 19.44 9.69 -7.04
CA MET A 394 20.66 8.90 -7.08
C MET A 394 20.71 7.85 -5.97
N ARG A 395 20.31 8.23 -4.75
CA ARG A 395 20.27 7.31 -3.60
C ARG A 395 19.28 6.14 -3.84
N ASN A 396 18.14 6.43 -4.44
CA ASN A 396 17.16 5.40 -4.79
C ASN A 396 17.73 4.40 -5.83
N ALA A 397 18.40 4.91 -6.86
CA ALA A 397 19.05 4.05 -7.87
C ALA A 397 20.21 3.22 -7.28
N GLU A 398 21.00 3.79 -6.37
CA GLU A 398 22.05 3.06 -5.64
C GLU A 398 21.46 1.94 -4.78
N SER A 399 20.38 2.21 -4.05
CA SER A 399 19.71 1.22 -3.21
C SER A 399 19.10 0.09 -4.05
N ALA A 400 18.41 0.41 -5.13
CA ALA A 400 17.87 -0.59 -6.05
C ALA A 400 18.96 -1.50 -6.62
N PHE A 401 20.13 -0.93 -6.94
CA PHE A 401 21.28 -1.73 -7.40
C PHE A 401 21.86 -2.62 -6.29
N GLN A 402 21.92 -2.15 -5.06
CA GLN A 402 22.37 -2.96 -3.92
C GLN A 402 21.41 -4.12 -3.65
N GLU A 403 20.10 -3.89 -3.82
CA GLU A 403 19.03 -4.86 -3.59
C GLU A 403 18.72 -5.75 -4.81
N LYS A 404 19.43 -5.63 -5.93
CA LYS A 404 19.13 -6.32 -7.19
C LYS A 404 18.93 -7.84 -7.04
N ASP A 405 19.74 -8.50 -6.17
CA ASP A 405 19.66 -9.94 -5.92
C ASP A 405 18.62 -10.30 -4.83
N LYS A 406 17.92 -9.29 -4.31
CA LYS A 406 16.91 -9.40 -3.21
C LYS A 406 15.54 -8.87 -3.62
N THR A 407 15.39 -8.46 -4.87
CA THR A 407 14.11 -7.97 -5.42
C THR A 407 13.13 -9.14 -5.57
N ASP A 408 11.89 -8.94 -5.12
CA ASP A 408 10.85 -9.97 -5.20
C ASP A 408 10.42 -10.20 -6.67
N ASN A 409 10.11 -11.46 -7.02
CA ASN A 409 9.57 -11.84 -8.32
C ASN A 409 8.34 -11.00 -8.71
N ARG A 410 7.51 -10.66 -7.71
CA ARG A 410 6.27 -9.87 -7.88
C ARG A 410 6.53 -8.44 -8.36
N ASP A 411 7.60 -7.81 -7.88
CA ASP A 411 7.97 -6.46 -8.30
C ASP A 411 8.51 -6.46 -9.74
N LEU A 412 9.34 -7.45 -10.08
CA LEU A 412 9.92 -7.58 -11.41
C LEU A 412 8.85 -7.92 -12.47
N VAL A 413 7.94 -8.84 -12.17
CA VAL A 413 6.91 -9.25 -13.13
C VAL A 413 5.99 -8.10 -13.51
N MET A 414 5.65 -7.21 -12.55
CA MET A 414 4.81 -6.04 -12.84
C MET A 414 5.52 -5.00 -13.70
N GLY A 415 6.82 -4.81 -13.54
CA GLY A 415 7.60 -3.97 -14.45
C GLY A 415 7.52 -4.43 -15.91
N ILE A 416 7.57 -5.75 -16.15
CA ILE A 416 7.41 -6.33 -17.50
C ILE A 416 5.96 -6.19 -18.00
N VAL A 417 4.96 -6.34 -17.11
CA VAL A 417 3.55 -6.10 -17.46
C VAL A 417 3.34 -4.67 -17.99
N TYR A 418 3.85 -3.66 -17.28
CA TYR A 418 3.77 -2.26 -17.74
C TYR A 418 4.56 -2.02 -19.03
N HIS A 419 5.70 -2.70 -19.21
CA HIS A 419 6.42 -2.65 -20.46
C HIS A 419 5.56 -3.15 -21.64
N PHE A 420 4.93 -4.31 -21.49
CA PHE A 420 4.05 -4.87 -22.52
C PHE A 420 2.83 -3.99 -22.80
N LEU A 421 2.12 -3.55 -21.75
CA LEU A 421 0.87 -2.82 -21.89
C LEU A 421 1.07 -1.39 -22.38
N GLU A 422 2.02 -0.66 -21.78
CA GLU A 422 2.18 0.78 -21.92
C GLU A 422 3.46 1.18 -22.67
N GLY A 423 4.41 0.25 -22.85
CA GLY A 423 5.74 0.54 -23.42
C GLY A 423 6.65 1.26 -22.41
N ALA A 424 6.39 1.10 -21.11
CA ALA A 424 7.23 1.65 -20.06
C ALA A 424 8.66 1.09 -20.15
N PRO A 425 9.72 1.89 -19.91
CA PRO A 425 11.07 1.37 -19.80
C PRO A 425 11.18 0.32 -18.69
N PHE A 426 11.81 -0.81 -18.99
CA PHE A 426 12.13 -1.84 -18.01
C PHE A 426 13.61 -2.17 -18.11
N LEU A 427 14.41 -1.63 -17.20
CA LEU A 427 15.86 -1.76 -17.14
C LEU A 427 16.26 -2.66 -15.96
N SER A 428 17.43 -3.30 -16.07
CA SER A 428 18.03 -3.88 -14.87
C SER A 428 18.50 -2.78 -13.91
N PRO A 429 18.56 -3.04 -12.60
CA PRO A 429 19.08 -2.05 -11.67
C PRO A 429 20.49 -1.55 -11.97
N ALA A 430 21.30 -2.37 -12.66
CA ALA A 430 22.64 -1.99 -13.13
C ALA A 430 22.58 -0.98 -14.29
N GLN A 431 21.69 -1.22 -15.26
CA GLN A 431 21.47 -0.30 -16.39
C GLN A 431 20.87 1.03 -15.86
N ASP A 432 19.91 0.94 -14.95
CA ASP A 432 19.25 2.10 -14.37
C ASP A 432 20.25 2.99 -13.62
N LEU A 433 21.01 2.42 -12.68
CA LEU A 433 22.05 3.17 -11.94
C LEU A 433 23.10 3.79 -12.90
N LYS A 434 23.47 3.08 -13.97
CA LYS A 434 24.40 3.61 -14.97
C LYS A 434 23.81 4.85 -15.64
N LEU A 435 22.57 4.78 -16.12
CA LEU A 435 21.89 5.90 -16.77
C LEU A 435 21.70 7.08 -15.81
N TYR A 436 21.34 6.83 -14.53
CA TYR A 436 21.26 7.89 -13.53
C TYR A 436 22.60 8.59 -13.32
N LYS A 437 23.69 7.86 -13.17
CA LYS A 437 25.04 8.44 -13.03
C LYS A 437 25.47 9.27 -14.24
N GLU A 438 25.09 8.86 -15.44
CA GLU A 438 25.45 9.53 -16.69
C GLU A 438 24.54 10.74 -16.99
N LEU A 439 23.24 10.63 -16.83
CA LEU A 439 22.26 11.61 -17.30
C LEU A 439 21.85 12.63 -16.25
N LEU A 440 21.67 12.22 -14.98
CA LEU A 440 21.17 13.09 -13.94
C LEU A 440 22.03 14.35 -13.70
N PRO A 441 23.38 14.27 -13.72
CA PRO A 441 24.24 15.44 -13.63
C PRO A 441 24.12 16.41 -14.83
N LEU A 442 23.68 15.90 -16.00
CA LEU A 442 23.54 16.71 -17.22
C LEU A 442 22.24 17.52 -17.25
N ILE A 443 21.27 17.17 -16.42
CA ILE A 443 20.01 17.93 -16.39
C ILE A 443 20.24 19.27 -15.71
N LYS A 444 19.94 20.34 -16.44
CA LYS A 444 20.05 21.73 -15.98
C LYS A 444 18.72 22.21 -15.42
N ILE A 445 18.78 23.15 -14.50
CA ILE A 445 17.58 23.74 -13.88
C ILE A 445 16.65 24.39 -14.91
N GLU A 446 17.20 24.99 -15.98
CA GLU A 446 16.43 25.59 -17.06
C GLU A 446 15.56 24.56 -17.81
N GLU A 447 16.07 23.32 -17.99
CA GLU A 447 15.34 22.22 -18.63
C GLU A 447 14.12 21.83 -17.78
N VAL A 448 14.25 21.85 -16.45
CA VAL A 448 13.15 21.56 -15.52
C VAL A 448 12.18 22.74 -15.46
N ASN A 449 12.68 23.96 -15.35
CA ASN A 449 11.86 25.16 -15.21
C ASN A 449 10.97 25.42 -16.43
N VAL A 450 11.39 25.03 -17.63
CA VAL A 450 10.57 25.20 -18.84
C VAL A 450 9.31 24.31 -18.83
N LEU A 451 9.31 23.21 -18.07
CA LEU A 451 8.19 22.26 -17.99
C LEU A 451 6.92 22.93 -17.45
N ALA A 452 7.04 23.88 -16.49
CA ALA A 452 5.88 24.62 -15.99
C ALA A 452 5.15 25.36 -17.11
N LYS A 453 5.89 26.02 -18.03
CA LYS A 453 5.30 26.75 -19.16
C LYS A 453 4.65 25.80 -20.17
N ARG A 454 5.18 24.56 -20.29
CA ARG A 454 4.66 23.54 -21.19
C ARG A 454 3.37 22.92 -20.65
N TYR A 455 3.30 22.64 -19.35
CA TYR A 455 2.22 21.87 -18.73
C TYR A 455 1.06 22.74 -18.25
N ILE A 456 1.33 23.97 -17.80
CA ILE A 456 0.33 24.88 -17.23
C ILE A 456 -0.10 25.88 -18.29
N THR A 457 -1.18 25.58 -18.99
CA THR A 457 -1.70 26.36 -20.13
C THR A 457 -3.06 26.96 -19.82
N ASP A 458 -3.50 27.92 -20.65
CA ASP A 458 -4.85 28.48 -20.53
C ASP A 458 -5.93 27.60 -21.19
N LYS A 459 -5.52 26.56 -21.92
CA LYS A 459 -6.39 25.60 -22.63
C LYS A 459 -6.33 24.22 -21.99
N ASN A 460 -7.25 23.35 -22.36
CA ASN A 460 -7.31 21.94 -21.90
C ASN A 460 -7.41 21.81 -20.36
N ARG A 461 -8.00 22.81 -19.71
CA ARG A 461 -8.04 22.89 -18.25
C ARG A 461 -9.39 22.48 -17.71
N THR A 462 -9.38 21.58 -16.71
CA THR A 462 -10.57 21.17 -15.97
C THR A 462 -10.37 21.44 -14.50
N VAL A 463 -11.33 22.12 -13.85
CA VAL A 463 -11.34 22.33 -12.40
C VAL A 463 -12.46 21.52 -11.80
N VAL A 464 -12.14 20.71 -10.79
CA VAL A 464 -13.11 19.89 -10.08
C VAL A 464 -13.11 20.29 -8.61
N VAL A 465 -14.27 20.60 -8.07
CA VAL A 465 -14.51 20.82 -6.64
C VAL A 465 -15.42 19.72 -6.15
N THR A 466 -15.00 19.01 -5.10
CA THR A 466 -15.85 18.02 -4.39
C THR A 466 -16.02 18.45 -2.95
N SER A 467 -17.17 18.17 -2.34
CA SER A 467 -17.48 18.67 -0.99
C SER A 467 -18.54 17.81 -0.30
N PRO A 468 -18.61 17.83 1.04
CA PRO A 468 -19.80 17.44 1.76
C PRO A 468 -21.02 18.27 1.33
N ASP A 469 -22.18 17.62 1.22
CA ASP A 469 -23.48 18.29 1.06
C ASP A 469 -24.14 18.43 2.44
N LYS A 470 -24.01 19.61 3.03
CA LYS A 470 -24.54 19.88 4.36
C LYS A 470 -25.02 21.32 4.53
N PRO A 471 -26.01 21.55 5.43
CA PRO A 471 -26.52 22.88 5.69
C PRO A 471 -25.44 23.87 6.12
N GLY A 472 -25.48 25.08 5.57
CA GLY A 472 -24.58 26.20 5.90
C GLY A 472 -23.21 26.14 5.23
N LEU A 473 -22.87 25.09 4.47
CA LEU A 473 -21.67 25.06 3.64
C LEU A 473 -21.94 25.70 2.27
N VAL A 474 -21.31 26.84 2.06
CA VAL A 474 -21.41 27.56 0.77
C VAL A 474 -20.25 27.12 -0.12
N LEU A 475 -20.57 26.58 -1.28
CA LEU A 475 -19.59 26.25 -2.33
C LEU A 475 -19.37 27.45 -3.23
N PRO A 476 -18.18 27.58 -3.84
CA PRO A 476 -17.95 28.62 -4.83
C PRO A 476 -18.84 28.42 -6.06
N THR A 477 -19.14 29.51 -6.73
CA THR A 477 -19.79 29.47 -8.04
C THR A 477 -18.77 29.13 -9.13
N LYS A 478 -19.24 28.62 -10.27
CA LYS A 478 -18.37 28.40 -11.45
C LYS A 478 -17.71 29.70 -11.91
N GLU A 479 -18.40 30.83 -11.79
CA GLU A 479 -17.89 32.14 -12.15
C GLU A 479 -16.73 32.58 -11.24
N GLU A 480 -16.85 32.41 -9.93
CA GLU A 480 -15.76 32.70 -8.97
C GLU A 480 -14.52 31.87 -9.26
N VAL A 481 -14.69 30.55 -9.48
CA VAL A 481 -13.62 29.64 -9.87
C VAL A 481 -12.99 30.06 -11.18
N TYR A 482 -13.80 30.38 -12.21
CA TYR A 482 -13.32 30.82 -13.52
C TYR A 482 -12.51 32.11 -13.42
N ASN A 483 -13.00 33.10 -12.67
CA ASN A 483 -12.35 34.37 -12.48
C ASN A 483 -10.99 34.20 -11.79
N LEU A 484 -10.92 33.44 -10.71
CA LEU A 484 -9.67 33.18 -10.00
C LEU A 484 -8.63 32.54 -10.92
N VAL A 485 -9.02 31.48 -11.63
CA VAL A 485 -8.10 30.70 -12.50
C VAL A 485 -7.55 31.55 -13.66
N ASN A 486 -8.29 32.57 -14.14
CA ASN A 486 -7.86 33.42 -15.24
C ASN A 486 -7.11 34.68 -14.77
N THR A 487 -7.31 35.12 -13.53
CA THR A 487 -6.64 36.31 -12.98
C THR A 487 -5.34 36.04 -12.23
N ILE A 488 -5.05 34.77 -11.92
CA ILE A 488 -3.85 34.35 -11.15
C ILE A 488 -2.55 34.87 -11.83
N LYS A 489 -2.52 34.85 -13.17
CA LYS A 489 -1.39 35.32 -13.97
C LYS A 489 -1.10 36.80 -13.83
N ASP A 490 -2.07 37.60 -13.33
CA ASP A 490 -1.93 39.04 -13.14
C ASP A 490 -1.61 39.42 -11.69
N MET A 491 -1.64 38.46 -10.78
CA MET A 491 -1.34 38.68 -9.36
C MET A 491 0.15 38.93 -9.13
N ARG A 492 0.46 39.85 -8.20
CA ARG A 492 1.82 40.02 -7.72
C ARG A 492 2.23 38.83 -6.85
N LEU A 493 3.30 38.15 -7.24
CA LEU A 493 3.85 37.01 -6.53
C LEU A 493 5.34 37.24 -6.28
N ASP A 494 5.82 36.79 -5.14
CA ASP A 494 7.24 36.79 -4.81
C ASP A 494 7.86 35.41 -5.10
N PRO A 495 9.14 35.36 -5.54
CA PRO A 495 9.83 34.08 -5.75
C PRO A 495 9.95 33.30 -4.44
N TYR A 496 10.00 31.97 -4.57
CA TYR A 496 10.27 31.10 -3.43
C TYR A 496 11.71 31.29 -2.91
N VAL A 497 11.86 31.35 -1.58
CA VAL A 497 13.17 31.46 -0.92
C VAL A 497 13.44 30.16 -0.17
N ASP A 498 14.45 29.42 -0.62
CA ASP A 498 14.87 28.18 0.00
C ASP A 498 15.73 28.45 1.25
N LYS A 499 15.14 28.29 2.42
CA LYS A 499 15.83 28.42 3.70
C LYS A 499 16.43 27.06 4.08
N ILE A 500 17.72 27.01 4.37
CA ILE A 500 18.45 25.80 4.73
C ILE A 500 19.06 26.01 6.12
N ASN A 501 18.81 25.04 7.03
CA ASN A 501 19.49 24.98 8.33
C ASN A 501 20.90 24.40 8.12
N THR A 502 21.94 25.16 8.50
CA THR A 502 23.34 24.74 8.33
C THR A 502 24.00 24.26 9.61
N LYS A 503 23.26 24.21 10.73
CA LYS A 503 23.79 23.67 11.98
C LYS A 503 24.10 22.18 11.86
N PRO A 504 25.08 21.65 12.60
CA PRO A 504 25.23 20.18 12.67
C PRO A 504 24.01 19.56 13.34
N PHE A 505 23.55 18.43 12.80
CA PHE A 505 22.34 17.74 13.31
C PHE A 505 22.49 17.32 14.79
N MET A 506 23.70 16.86 15.16
CA MET A 506 24.09 16.65 16.56
C MET A 506 25.41 17.38 16.80
N ALA A 507 25.39 18.46 17.57
CA ALA A 507 26.58 19.29 17.82
C ALA A 507 27.64 18.55 18.67
N ASN A 508 27.21 17.75 19.64
CA ASN A 508 28.10 17.03 20.54
C ASN A 508 27.68 15.56 20.62
N LYS A 509 28.63 14.66 20.39
CA LYS A 509 28.38 13.23 20.60
C LYS A 509 28.25 12.97 22.12
N PRO A 510 27.30 12.11 22.54
CA PRO A 510 27.12 11.76 23.94
C PRO A 510 28.35 10.97 24.48
N ALA A 511 28.50 10.94 25.80
CA ALA A 511 29.52 10.12 26.45
C ALA A 511 29.25 8.62 26.21
N VAL A 512 30.26 7.87 25.81
CA VAL A 512 30.13 6.45 25.46
C VAL A 512 29.80 5.62 26.71
N GLY A 513 28.73 4.85 26.67
CA GLY A 513 28.36 3.83 27.64
C GLY A 513 29.05 2.50 27.36
N LYS A 514 28.57 1.41 27.97
CA LYS A 514 29.20 0.07 27.85
C LYS A 514 28.15 -1.02 27.72
N ILE A 515 28.48 -2.07 26.98
CA ILE A 515 27.84 -3.36 27.06
C ILE A 515 28.38 -4.09 28.29
N ILE A 516 27.50 -4.44 29.23
CA ILE A 516 27.89 -5.11 30.49
C ILE A 516 27.62 -6.63 30.45
N LYS A 517 26.74 -7.11 29.55
CA LYS A 517 26.46 -8.53 29.35
C LYS A 517 26.09 -8.78 27.91
N SER A 518 26.48 -9.92 27.36
CA SER A 518 26.07 -10.43 26.03
C SER A 518 25.59 -11.86 26.16
N GLU A 519 24.45 -12.18 25.56
CA GLU A 519 23.84 -13.51 25.54
C GLU A 519 23.43 -13.84 24.10
N ASP A 520 23.90 -15.01 23.63
CA ASP A 520 23.59 -15.50 22.30
C ASP A 520 22.49 -16.57 22.35
N ASN A 521 21.53 -16.47 21.44
CA ASN A 521 20.59 -17.55 21.11
C ASN A 521 20.94 -18.09 19.71
N VAL A 522 21.69 -19.18 19.69
CA VAL A 522 22.18 -19.81 18.44
C VAL A 522 21.03 -20.26 17.56
N ASN A 523 19.96 -20.81 18.15
CA ASN A 523 18.81 -21.30 17.39
C ASN A 523 18.12 -20.18 16.60
N LEU A 524 17.96 -19.02 17.21
CA LEU A 524 17.34 -17.86 16.59
C LEU A 524 18.34 -17.00 15.79
N GLY A 525 19.64 -17.23 15.96
CA GLY A 525 20.68 -16.37 15.40
C GLY A 525 20.59 -14.95 15.94
N THR A 526 20.31 -14.79 17.24
CA THR A 526 20.19 -13.49 17.90
C THR A 526 21.21 -13.32 19.00
N THR A 527 21.66 -12.09 19.22
CA THR A 527 22.48 -11.69 20.37
C THR A 527 21.74 -10.62 21.16
N THR A 528 21.65 -10.76 22.48
CA THR A 528 21.05 -9.76 23.37
C THR A 528 22.13 -9.13 24.26
N TRP A 529 22.25 -7.81 24.19
CA TRP A 529 23.13 -7.01 25.03
C TRP A 529 22.36 -6.31 26.15
N LEU A 530 22.91 -6.41 27.38
CA LEU A 530 22.53 -5.54 28.50
C LEU A 530 23.51 -4.38 28.55
N LEU A 531 22.99 -3.17 28.57
CA LEU A 531 23.80 -1.94 28.57
C LEU A 531 23.99 -1.38 29.98
N SER A 532 25.01 -0.53 30.15
CA SER A 532 25.35 0.11 31.43
C SER A 532 24.25 1.00 32.02
N ASN A 533 23.35 1.50 31.20
CA ASN A 533 22.16 2.27 31.63
C ASN A 533 20.94 1.38 31.89
N GLY A 534 21.05 0.06 31.82
CA GLY A 534 19.99 -0.91 32.04
C GLY A 534 19.17 -1.31 30.80
N ALA A 535 19.30 -0.62 29.68
CA ALA A 535 18.60 -0.94 28.43
C ALA A 535 19.03 -2.30 27.87
N LYS A 536 18.12 -3.00 27.20
CA LYS A 536 18.37 -4.27 26.51
C LYS A 536 18.30 -4.07 25.00
N VAL A 537 19.25 -4.64 24.27
CA VAL A 537 19.32 -4.56 22.81
C VAL A 537 19.40 -5.98 22.23
N THR A 538 18.37 -6.40 21.50
CA THR A 538 18.34 -7.67 20.79
C THR A 538 18.68 -7.46 19.32
N LEU A 539 19.68 -8.15 18.84
CA LEU A 539 20.28 -8.01 17.52
C LEU A 539 20.07 -9.29 16.72
N LYS A 540 19.55 -9.16 15.48
CA LYS A 540 19.43 -10.26 14.52
C LYS A 540 20.04 -9.85 13.18
N PRO A 541 21.35 -10.06 12.96
CA PRO A 541 21.95 -9.89 11.64
C PRO A 541 21.33 -10.86 10.63
N THR A 542 20.99 -10.37 9.44
CA THR A 542 20.42 -11.16 8.34
C THR A 542 21.08 -10.81 7.01
N LYS A 543 20.81 -11.64 5.99
CA LYS A 543 21.22 -11.41 4.59
C LYS A 543 20.02 -11.34 3.65
N PHE A 544 18.82 -11.12 4.18
CA PHE A 544 17.58 -11.11 3.38
C PHE A 544 17.47 -9.88 2.50
N LYS A 545 18.01 -8.75 2.98
CA LYS A 545 18.19 -7.49 2.26
C LYS A 545 19.62 -6.99 2.47
N ASN A 546 20.13 -6.21 1.53
CA ASN A 546 21.50 -5.67 1.58
C ASN A 546 21.55 -4.23 2.09
N ASP A 547 20.45 -3.49 2.00
CA ASP A 547 20.36 -2.05 2.31
C ASP A 547 19.24 -1.73 3.32
N GLU A 548 18.87 -2.71 4.16
CA GLU A 548 17.80 -2.56 5.14
C GLU A 548 18.21 -3.04 6.53
N ILE A 549 18.00 -2.18 7.53
CA ILE A 549 18.02 -2.49 8.96
C ILE A 549 16.67 -2.04 9.53
N LEU A 550 15.87 -2.97 10.01
CA LEU A 550 14.62 -2.70 10.71
C LEU A 550 14.88 -2.51 12.20
N PHE A 551 14.19 -1.55 12.78
CA PHE A 551 14.27 -1.18 14.16
C PHE A 551 12.90 -1.18 14.85
N GLY A 552 12.87 -1.66 16.09
CA GLY A 552 11.75 -1.50 17.01
C GLY A 552 12.21 -1.32 18.43
N ALA A 553 11.48 -0.54 19.21
CA ALA A 553 11.69 -0.46 20.66
C ALA A 553 10.33 -0.50 21.35
N THR A 554 10.28 -1.10 22.54
CA THR A 554 9.03 -1.22 23.31
C THR A 554 9.30 -1.14 24.80
N SER A 555 8.37 -0.47 25.52
CA SER A 555 8.28 -0.44 26.98
C SER A 555 6.82 -0.64 27.39
N GLU A 556 6.58 -1.20 28.58
CA GLU A 556 5.24 -1.34 29.14
C GLU A 556 4.79 -0.06 29.84
N GLY A 557 3.49 0.25 29.79
CA GLY A 557 2.87 1.38 30.49
C GLY A 557 1.85 2.11 29.65
N GLY A 558 2.30 2.83 28.64
CA GLY A 558 1.44 3.57 27.72
C GLY A 558 0.57 4.61 28.43
N SER A 559 -0.56 4.93 27.81
CA SER A 559 -1.54 5.85 28.39
C SER A 559 -2.30 5.26 29.59
N SER A 560 -2.18 3.93 29.82
CA SER A 560 -2.80 3.26 30.98
C SER A 560 -2.32 3.80 32.33
N LEU A 561 -1.14 4.42 32.37
CA LEU A 561 -0.55 5.00 33.58
C LEU A 561 -1.14 6.35 33.96
N TYR A 562 -1.87 6.99 33.06
CA TYR A 562 -2.46 8.31 33.25
C TYR A 562 -3.93 8.26 33.61
N SER A 563 -4.46 9.37 34.08
CA SER A 563 -5.90 9.54 34.34
C SER A 563 -6.71 9.52 33.02
N ASP A 564 -8.00 9.29 33.07
CA ASP A 564 -8.90 9.38 31.93
C ASP A 564 -8.83 10.74 31.23
N LYS A 565 -8.62 11.82 32.01
CA LYS A 565 -8.46 13.18 31.50
C LYS A 565 -7.18 13.32 30.63
N ASP A 566 -6.08 12.72 31.06
CA ASP A 566 -4.80 12.81 30.36
C ASP A 566 -4.62 11.72 29.29
N ASN A 567 -5.55 10.78 29.17
CA ASN A 567 -5.44 9.64 28.26
C ASN A 567 -5.23 10.07 26.80
N ILE A 568 -6.03 11.00 26.29
CA ILE A 568 -5.90 11.51 24.91
C ILE A 568 -4.57 12.25 24.71
N LEU A 569 -4.14 13.01 25.73
CA LEU A 569 -2.86 13.73 25.69
C LEU A 569 -1.70 12.74 25.59
N ALA A 570 -1.75 11.66 26.40
CA ALA A 570 -0.72 10.62 26.40
C ALA A 570 -0.68 9.84 25.07
N GLN A 571 -1.82 9.44 24.53
CA GLN A 571 -1.86 8.70 23.25
C GLN A 571 -1.37 9.52 22.06
N ARG A 572 -1.49 10.85 22.11
CA ARG A 572 -1.15 11.74 20.99
C ARG A 572 0.18 12.47 21.16
N CYS A 573 0.78 12.48 22.38
CA CYS A 573 2.00 13.26 22.63
C CYS A 573 3.16 12.88 21.69
N ALA A 574 3.39 11.59 21.48
CA ALA A 574 4.51 11.12 20.68
C ALA A 574 4.44 11.60 19.21
N SER A 575 3.26 11.48 18.59
CA SER A 575 3.08 11.90 17.19
C SER A 575 3.17 13.42 17.02
N ILE A 576 2.70 14.19 18.00
CA ILE A 576 2.74 15.66 17.95
C ILE A 576 4.16 16.17 18.17
N ILE A 577 4.88 15.62 19.14
CA ILE A 577 6.28 16.02 19.40
C ILE A 577 7.18 15.63 18.23
N ALA A 578 6.95 14.45 17.61
CA ALA A 578 7.68 14.06 16.41
C ALA A 578 7.48 15.05 15.23
N GLN A 579 6.26 15.58 15.06
CA GLN A 579 5.99 16.61 14.03
C GLN A 579 6.57 17.99 14.35
N SER A 580 7.06 18.21 15.56
CA SER A 580 7.78 19.44 15.93
C SER A 580 9.21 19.49 15.38
N GLY A 581 9.72 18.40 14.82
CA GLY A 581 11.13 18.23 14.45
C GLY A 581 11.97 17.67 15.61
N LEU A 582 13.28 17.86 15.56
CA LEU A 582 14.19 17.24 16.52
C LEU A 582 15.40 18.16 16.80
N GLY A 583 15.75 18.35 18.06
CA GLY A 583 16.84 19.24 18.47
C GLY A 583 16.66 20.66 17.93
N ASP A 584 17.64 21.13 17.16
CA ASP A 584 17.65 22.47 16.54
C ASP A 584 16.92 22.51 15.16
N TYR A 585 16.40 21.36 14.68
CA TYR A 585 15.73 21.24 13.39
C TYR A 585 14.21 21.19 13.57
N ASN A 586 13.48 22.15 13.00
CA ASN A 586 12.02 22.01 12.87
C ASN A 586 11.68 20.97 11.79
N GLN A 587 10.40 20.66 11.58
CA GLN A 587 10.02 19.60 10.64
C GLN A 587 10.47 19.88 9.19
N THR A 588 10.32 21.11 8.72
CA THR A 588 10.81 21.54 7.38
C THR A 588 12.32 21.37 7.25
N ASP A 589 13.08 21.76 8.27
CA ASP A 589 14.52 21.56 8.29
C ASP A 589 14.89 20.07 8.27
N MET A 590 14.14 19.24 9.02
CA MET A 590 14.32 17.78 9.03
C MET A 590 14.06 17.19 7.65
N ASP A 591 12.95 17.55 7.00
CA ASP A 591 12.60 17.05 5.66
C ASP A 591 13.72 17.35 4.65
N LYS A 592 14.26 18.57 4.67
CA LYS A 592 15.40 18.99 3.81
C LYS A 592 16.69 18.25 4.15
N PHE A 593 17.00 18.10 5.43
CA PHE A 593 18.21 17.43 5.90
C PHE A 593 18.21 15.93 5.59
N MET A 594 17.05 15.29 5.67
CA MET A 594 16.89 13.85 5.44
C MET A 594 16.88 13.47 3.96
N THR A 595 16.74 14.43 3.03
CA THR A 595 16.79 14.15 1.59
C THR A 595 18.11 13.46 1.21
N GLY A 596 18.02 12.34 0.47
CA GLY A 596 19.16 11.51 0.10
C GLY A 596 19.64 10.54 1.18
N LYS A 597 18.91 10.41 2.28
CA LYS A 597 19.15 9.44 3.35
C LYS A 597 17.96 8.47 3.49
N GLN A 598 18.26 7.22 3.74
CA GLN A 598 17.25 6.18 3.98
C GLN A 598 17.17 5.88 5.47
N VAL A 599 16.48 6.74 6.20
CA VAL A 599 16.26 6.64 7.65
C VAL A 599 14.82 7.01 7.96
N SER A 600 14.20 6.22 8.83
CA SER A 600 12.91 6.55 9.43
C SER A 600 12.90 6.25 10.92
N LEU A 601 12.22 7.07 11.72
CA LEU A 601 12.06 6.85 13.16
C LEU A 601 10.77 7.51 13.66
N PHE A 602 9.87 6.73 14.25
CA PHE A 602 8.56 7.16 14.70
C PHE A 602 8.29 6.71 16.13
N PRO A 603 8.25 7.61 17.12
CA PRO A 603 7.82 7.30 18.48
C PRO A 603 6.29 7.13 18.53
N TYR A 604 5.81 6.27 19.41
CA TYR A 604 4.38 6.07 19.68
C TYR A 604 4.10 5.87 21.17
N VAL A 605 2.91 6.24 21.59
CA VAL A 605 2.32 5.86 22.87
C VAL A 605 0.94 5.27 22.59
N SER A 606 0.77 4.00 22.93
CA SER A 606 -0.51 3.29 22.85
C SER A 606 -1.16 3.18 24.23
N LEU A 607 -2.28 2.48 24.34
CA LEU A 607 -2.97 2.32 25.61
C LEU A 607 -2.09 1.65 26.68
N TYR A 608 -1.36 0.60 26.31
CA TYR A 608 -0.60 -0.25 27.26
C TYR A 608 0.91 -0.23 27.05
N ARG A 609 1.41 0.46 26.04
CA ARG A 609 2.82 0.47 25.66
C ARG A 609 3.23 1.79 25.04
N GLU A 610 4.50 2.12 25.16
CA GLU A 610 5.18 3.11 24.35
C GLU A 610 6.35 2.47 23.61
N GLY A 611 6.84 3.13 22.58
CA GLY A 611 7.96 2.62 21.82
C GLY A 611 8.31 3.45 20.62
N LEU A 612 9.18 2.85 19.80
CA LEU A 612 9.62 3.43 18.53
C LEU A 612 9.59 2.35 17.44
N ASN A 613 9.30 2.77 16.22
CA ASN A 613 9.49 1.98 15.02
C ASN A 613 10.38 2.76 14.07
N GLY A 614 11.20 2.06 13.28
CA GLY A 614 12.07 2.74 12.33
C GLY A 614 12.81 1.78 11.41
N SER A 615 13.57 2.38 10.53
CA SER A 615 14.48 1.67 9.63
C SER A 615 15.65 2.55 9.25
N ALA A 616 16.73 1.91 8.84
CA ALA A 616 17.89 2.60 8.29
C ALA A 616 18.56 1.76 7.21
N SER A 617 19.26 2.43 6.30
CA SER A 617 20.30 1.80 5.50
C SER A 617 21.56 1.64 6.33
N PRO A 618 22.40 0.60 6.12
CA PRO A 618 23.74 0.52 6.73
C PRO A 618 24.58 1.79 6.51
N LYS A 619 24.47 2.41 5.36
CA LYS A 619 25.16 3.66 5.00
C LYS A 619 24.76 4.84 5.91
N ASP A 620 23.51 4.86 6.36
CA ASP A 620 22.93 5.98 7.12
C ASP A 620 22.77 5.66 8.62
N MET A 621 23.41 4.59 9.10
CA MET A 621 23.30 4.08 10.47
C MET A 621 23.63 5.16 11.53
N GLU A 622 24.68 5.97 11.33
CA GLU A 622 25.05 7.02 12.28
C GLU A 622 23.95 8.07 12.45
N ILE A 623 23.32 8.51 11.35
CA ILE A 623 22.21 9.48 11.41
C ILE A 623 21.00 8.87 12.13
N PHE A 624 20.71 7.59 11.87
CA PHE A 624 19.63 6.88 12.57
C PHE A 624 19.87 6.88 14.09
N PHE A 625 21.06 6.53 14.54
CA PHE A 625 21.39 6.49 15.97
C PHE A 625 21.43 7.89 16.60
N GLN A 626 21.83 8.92 15.87
CA GLN A 626 21.72 10.32 16.32
C GLN A 626 20.25 10.71 16.52
N MET A 627 19.37 10.38 15.55
CA MET A 627 17.93 10.62 15.68
C MET A 627 17.35 9.87 16.88
N LEU A 628 17.70 8.59 17.06
CA LEU A 628 17.27 7.79 18.19
C LEU A 628 17.67 8.43 19.52
N ASN A 629 18.93 8.83 19.66
CA ASN A 629 19.41 9.48 20.88
C ASN A 629 18.67 10.79 21.16
N GLN A 630 18.52 11.67 20.16
CA GLN A 630 17.83 12.95 20.32
C GLN A 630 16.34 12.80 20.60
N THR A 631 15.70 11.74 20.12
CA THR A 631 14.28 11.44 20.43
C THR A 631 14.05 11.28 21.94
N PHE A 632 15.02 10.75 22.66
CA PHE A 632 14.99 10.64 24.12
C PHE A 632 15.53 11.91 24.84
N THR A 633 16.55 12.56 24.28
CA THR A 633 17.32 13.58 25.01
C THR A 633 17.04 15.01 24.61
N ALA A 634 16.56 15.23 23.39
CA ALA A 634 16.34 16.55 22.81
C ALA A 634 14.99 16.66 22.04
N PRO A 635 13.87 16.18 22.60
CA PRO A 635 12.57 16.36 21.96
C PRO A 635 12.25 17.84 21.81
N ARG A 636 11.70 18.22 20.66
CA ARG A 636 11.38 19.60 20.36
C ARG A 636 9.92 19.91 20.70
N LYS A 637 9.65 21.07 21.35
CA LYS A 637 8.33 21.62 21.55
C LYS A 637 8.13 22.79 20.61
N ASP A 638 7.29 22.62 19.58
CA ASP A 638 7.01 23.66 18.58
C ASP A 638 5.52 23.98 18.53
N ARG A 639 5.18 25.22 18.88
CA ARG A 639 3.79 25.66 18.95
C ARG A 639 3.16 25.77 17.55
N ASP A 640 3.93 26.20 16.56
CA ASP A 640 3.43 26.37 15.19
C ASP A 640 3.08 25.00 14.57
N ALA A 641 3.93 23.99 14.76
CA ALA A 641 3.66 22.61 14.36
C ALA A 641 2.44 22.03 15.09
N PHE A 642 2.28 22.34 16.39
CA PHE A 642 1.13 21.91 17.18
C PHE A 642 -0.18 22.53 16.68
N GLU A 643 -0.22 23.84 16.43
CA GLU A 643 -1.42 24.50 15.88
C GLU A 643 -1.75 24.00 14.47
N SER A 644 -0.74 23.77 13.63
CA SER A 644 -0.91 23.13 12.32
C SER A 644 -1.57 21.74 12.45
N TYR A 645 -1.08 20.90 13.36
CA TYR A 645 -1.65 19.59 13.65
C TYR A 645 -3.11 19.70 14.10
N LYS A 646 -3.42 20.58 15.06
CA LYS A 646 -4.78 20.79 15.57
C LYS A 646 -5.73 21.19 14.44
N ASN A 647 -5.37 22.19 13.67
CA ASN A 647 -6.20 22.72 12.58
C ASN A 647 -6.51 21.64 11.53
N ARG A 648 -5.52 20.86 11.11
CA ARG A 648 -5.72 19.75 10.17
C ARG A 648 -6.58 18.64 10.77
N SER A 649 -6.31 18.24 12.01
CA SER A 649 -7.06 17.16 12.68
C SER A 649 -8.51 17.53 12.91
N ILE A 650 -8.80 18.76 13.37
CA ILE A 650 -10.16 19.26 13.53
C ILE A 650 -10.91 19.23 12.19
N ALA A 651 -10.26 19.69 11.11
CA ALA A 651 -10.87 19.68 9.78
C ALA A 651 -11.22 18.26 9.30
N GLN A 652 -10.36 17.28 9.58
CA GLN A 652 -10.60 15.88 9.22
C GLN A 652 -11.71 15.23 10.04
N LEU A 653 -11.78 15.54 11.34
CA LEU A 653 -12.77 14.94 12.24
C LEU A 653 -14.17 15.50 12.08
N LYS A 654 -14.30 16.75 11.65
CA LYS A 654 -15.58 17.47 11.55
C LYS A 654 -16.68 16.73 10.80
N ASN A 655 -16.30 16.03 9.73
CA ASN A 655 -17.25 15.28 8.90
C ASN A 655 -17.00 13.76 8.95
N TYR A 656 -16.14 13.29 9.84
CA TYR A 656 -15.68 11.89 9.85
C TYR A 656 -16.83 10.88 9.89
N LEU A 657 -17.85 11.17 10.71
CA LEU A 657 -19.02 10.31 10.91
C LEU A 657 -20.12 10.51 9.84
N ALA A 658 -19.89 11.35 8.84
CA ALA A 658 -20.78 11.41 7.69
C ALA A 658 -20.70 10.14 6.84
N ASP A 659 -19.50 9.53 6.75
CA ASP A 659 -19.28 8.25 6.08
C ASP A 659 -19.95 7.10 6.87
N PRO A 660 -20.87 6.32 6.24
CA PRO A 660 -21.59 5.25 6.90
C PRO A 660 -20.70 4.13 7.44
N GLN A 661 -19.58 3.82 6.77
CA GLN A 661 -18.65 2.76 7.19
C GLN A 661 -17.87 3.18 8.43
N ARG A 662 -17.44 4.45 8.49
CA ARG A 662 -16.75 5.01 9.66
C ARG A 662 -17.70 5.12 10.85
N TYR A 663 -18.94 5.57 10.62
CA TYR A 663 -19.99 5.59 11.64
C TYR A 663 -20.25 4.19 12.19
N PHE A 664 -20.38 3.18 11.30
CA PHE A 664 -20.55 1.78 11.69
C PHE A 664 -19.39 1.29 12.59
N GLY A 665 -18.13 1.61 12.23
CA GLY A 665 -16.96 1.24 13.02
C GLY A 665 -16.96 1.86 14.42
N VAL A 666 -17.31 3.15 14.53
CA VAL A 666 -17.35 3.86 15.82
C VAL A 666 -18.47 3.32 16.72
N GLU A 667 -19.68 3.12 16.19
CA GLU A 667 -20.80 2.57 16.97
C GLU A 667 -20.54 1.12 17.39
N SER A 668 -19.95 0.31 16.50
CA SER A 668 -19.52 -1.06 16.84
C SER A 668 -18.49 -1.07 17.96
N SER A 669 -17.51 -0.17 17.94
CA SER A 669 -16.51 -0.03 18.99
C SER A 669 -17.14 0.35 20.34
N LYS A 670 -18.09 1.29 20.35
CA LYS A 670 -18.83 1.67 21.59
C LYS A 670 -19.52 0.46 22.21
N ILE A 671 -20.20 -0.36 21.42
CA ILE A 671 -20.87 -1.56 21.91
C ILE A 671 -19.85 -2.57 22.45
N LYS A 672 -18.83 -2.90 21.65
CA LYS A 672 -17.80 -3.90 22.00
C LYS A 672 -17.00 -3.54 23.25
N THR A 673 -16.81 -2.25 23.51
CA THR A 673 -16.06 -1.74 24.68
C THR A 673 -16.94 -1.17 25.78
N GLN A 674 -18.26 -1.41 25.71
CA GLN A 674 -19.24 -0.89 26.66
C GLN A 674 -19.12 0.63 26.87
N ASN A 675 -18.84 1.34 25.79
CA ASN A 675 -18.67 2.80 25.77
C ASN A 675 -17.59 3.30 26.76
N ASN A 676 -16.51 2.51 26.95
CA ASN A 676 -15.41 2.90 27.84
C ASN A 676 -14.81 4.23 27.40
N VAL A 677 -14.58 5.14 28.33
CA VAL A 677 -14.09 6.50 28.05
C VAL A 677 -12.75 6.53 27.30
N ARG A 678 -11.89 5.52 27.50
CA ARG A 678 -10.55 5.43 26.88
C ARG A 678 -10.57 4.88 25.45
N THR A 679 -11.71 4.35 25.00
CA THR A 679 -11.93 3.87 23.63
C THR A 679 -12.87 4.76 22.85
N LYS A 680 -13.29 5.88 23.46
CA LYS A 680 -14.13 6.88 22.81
C LYS A 680 -13.45 7.41 21.54
N PHE A 681 -14.23 7.59 20.50
CA PHE A 681 -13.79 8.31 19.32
C PHE A 681 -13.52 9.78 19.64
N ASP A 682 -12.32 10.27 19.31
CA ASP A 682 -11.93 11.66 19.54
C ASP A 682 -12.71 12.61 18.64
N THR A 683 -13.31 13.62 19.23
CA THR A 683 -14.05 14.67 18.50
C THR A 683 -13.16 15.86 18.15
N ALA A 684 -13.67 16.75 17.31
CA ALA A 684 -12.99 18.01 17.00
C ALA A 684 -12.76 18.87 18.27
N GLU A 685 -13.70 18.81 19.21
CA GLU A 685 -13.62 19.50 20.51
C GLU A 685 -12.54 18.91 21.42
N ASP A 686 -12.40 17.57 21.42
CA ASP A 686 -11.33 16.89 22.16
C ASP A 686 -9.94 17.32 21.62
N ILE A 687 -9.79 17.43 20.30
CA ILE A 687 -8.55 17.91 19.67
C ILE A 687 -8.32 19.40 19.96
N ALA A 688 -9.36 20.22 19.93
CA ALA A 688 -9.24 21.64 20.25
C ALA A 688 -8.78 21.90 21.70
N ALA A 689 -9.13 20.98 22.61
CA ALA A 689 -8.77 21.06 24.03
C ALA A 689 -7.37 20.50 24.37
N LEU A 690 -6.59 20.01 23.39
CA LEU A 690 -5.24 19.48 23.63
C LEU A 690 -4.32 20.58 24.20
N ASP A 691 -3.50 20.19 25.20
CA ASP A 691 -2.52 21.04 25.88
C ASP A 691 -1.10 20.59 25.55
N LEU A 692 -0.38 21.39 24.75
CA LEU A 692 0.97 21.11 24.32
C LEU A 692 1.96 20.99 25.49
N ASP A 693 1.82 21.81 26.53
CA ASP A 693 2.74 21.81 27.65
C ASP A 693 2.62 20.49 28.43
N ARG A 694 1.39 20.06 28.74
CA ARG A 694 1.15 18.77 29.39
C ARG A 694 1.57 17.58 28.51
N MET A 695 1.31 17.63 27.22
CA MET A 695 1.75 16.59 26.26
C MET A 695 3.27 16.47 26.23
N PHE A 696 3.99 17.58 26.28
CA PHE A 696 5.45 17.59 26.29
C PHE A 696 6.03 17.00 27.60
N GLU A 697 5.37 17.26 28.75
CA GLU A 697 5.70 16.62 30.02
C GLU A 697 5.50 15.11 29.96
N ILE A 698 4.32 14.67 29.50
CA ILE A 698 4.00 13.25 29.32
C ILE A 698 5.01 12.57 28.39
N TYR A 699 5.37 13.21 27.28
CA TYR A 699 6.39 12.68 26.38
C TYR A 699 7.73 12.43 27.10
N LYS A 700 8.20 13.41 27.89
CA LYS A 700 9.43 13.25 28.67
C LYS A 700 9.33 12.17 29.75
N GLU A 701 8.15 12.00 30.35
CA GLU A 701 7.91 10.90 31.31
C GLU A 701 8.02 9.54 30.61
N ARG A 702 7.41 9.37 29.39
CA ARG A 702 7.41 8.10 28.66
C ARG A 702 8.77 7.76 28.04
N PHE A 703 9.49 8.73 27.54
CA PHE A 703 10.80 8.54 26.88
C PHE A 703 12.01 8.94 27.74
N GLY A 704 11.80 9.28 29.00
CA GLY A 704 12.88 9.73 29.90
C GLY A 704 13.71 8.62 30.54
N ASN A 705 13.35 7.33 30.35
CA ASN A 705 14.00 6.19 30.99
C ASN A 705 14.26 5.04 30.01
N ALA A 706 15.44 5.00 29.43
CA ALA A 706 15.80 3.95 28.47
C ALA A 706 16.00 2.56 29.11
N SER A 707 16.20 2.48 30.44
CA SER A 707 16.38 1.19 31.13
C SER A 707 15.14 0.30 31.11
N ASP A 708 13.97 0.87 30.82
CA ASP A 708 12.69 0.16 30.70
C ASP A 708 12.39 -0.33 29.27
N PHE A 709 13.21 0.08 28.30
CA PHE A 709 13.03 -0.27 26.92
C PHE A 709 13.79 -1.53 26.51
N ASN A 710 13.15 -2.34 25.66
CA ASN A 710 13.79 -3.38 24.86
C ASN A 710 13.90 -2.87 23.41
N PHE A 711 15.13 -2.79 22.91
CA PHE A 711 15.47 -2.36 21.56
C PHE A 711 15.73 -3.57 20.67
N PHE A 712 15.28 -3.56 19.44
CA PHE A 712 15.43 -4.66 18.48
C PHE A 712 15.97 -4.14 17.15
N PHE A 713 17.00 -4.79 16.62
CA PHE A 713 17.54 -4.53 15.30
C PHE A 713 17.57 -5.83 14.50
N THR A 714 17.05 -5.79 13.26
CA THR A 714 17.03 -6.94 12.35
C THR A 714 17.43 -6.46 10.95
N GLY A 715 18.43 -7.09 10.32
CA GLY A 715 18.81 -6.71 8.95
C GLY A 715 20.29 -6.79 8.65
N ALA A 716 20.72 -5.96 7.69
CA ALA A 716 22.05 -5.96 7.09
C ALA A 716 23.07 -5.22 7.95
N PHE A 717 23.60 -5.87 8.96
CA PHE A 717 24.71 -5.38 9.80
C PHE A 717 25.45 -6.56 10.42
N THR A 718 26.68 -6.30 10.89
CA THR A 718 27.41 -7.20 11.78
C THR A 718 27.40 -6.66 13.21
N LEU A 719 27.65 -7.53 14.20
CA LEU A 719 27.73 -7.10 15.61
C LEU A 719 28.83 -6.06 15.83
N ASP A 720 29.96 -6.21 15.14
CA ASP A 720 31.09 -5.28 15.26
C ASP A 720 30.76 -3.90 14.65
N GLU A 721 30.04 -3.84 13.54
CA GLU A 721 29.62 -2.59 12.92
C GLU A 721 28.62 -1.80 13.77
N ILE A 722 27.62 -2.47 14.35
CA ILE A 722 26.57 -1.80 15.13
C ILE A 722 26.99 -1.45 16.56
N LYS A 723 27.97 -2.18 17.12
CA LYS A 723 28.43 -2.05 18.50
C LYS A 723 28.82 -0.60 18.91
N PRO A 724 29.68 0.11 18.17
CA PRO A 724 30.04 1.48 18.54
C PRO A 724 28.85 2.44 18.57
N PHE A 725 27.86 2.24 17.73
CA PHE A 725 26.64 3.06 17.73
C PHE A 725 25.77 2.76 18.95
N VAL A 726 25.59 1.49 19.29
CA VAL A 726 24.83 1.08 20.49
C VAL A 726 25.50 1.63 21.76
N GLU A 727 26.80 1.50 21.90
CA GLU A 727 27.55 2.02 23.05
C GLU A 727 27.52 3.55 23.12
N THR A 728 27.59 4.26 21.99
CA THR A 728 27.59 5.71 21.94
C THR A 728 26.18 6.30 22.15
N TYR A 729 25.17 5.78 21.48
CA TYR A 729 23.89 6.46 21.38
C TYR A 729 22.76 5.83 22.19
N ILE A 730 22.79 4.51 22.45
CA ILE A 730 21.78 3.86 23.31
C ILE A 730 22.28 3.74 24.76
N ALA A 731 23.51 3.28 24.97
CA ALA A 731 24.04 3.11 26.32
C ALA A 731 24.28 4.44 27.05
N SER A 732 24.28 5.57 26.35
CA SER A 732 24.35 6.94 26.88
C SER A 732 22.98 7.54 27.23
N LEU A 733 21.88 6.91 26.85
CA LEU A 733 20.53 7.39 27.16
C LEU A 733 20.28 7.40 28.67
N PRO A 734 19.46 8.31 29.19
CA PRO A 734 19.07 8.32 30.60
C PRO A 734 18.44 6.98 31.01
N GLY A 735 18.88 6.44 32.15
CA GLY A 735 18.33 5.22 32.73
C GLY A 735 18.16 5.39 34.25
N SER A 736 17.00 4.98 34.77
CA SER A 736 16.69 5.08 36.22
C SER A 736 16.68 3.74 36.94
N ASN A 737 16.85 2.63 36.22
CA ASN A 737 16.68 1.23 36.67
C ASN A 737 15.28 0.96 37.29
N LYS A 738 14.30 1.76 36.94
CA LYS A 738 12.88 1.54 37.30
C LYS A 738 12.19 0.90 36.11
N SER A 739 11.36 -0.09 36.38
CA SER A 739 10.44 -0.66 35.38
C SER A 739 9.02 -0.24 35.68
N GLU A 740 8.27 0.03 34.66
CA GLU A 740 6.85 0.30 34.73
C GLU A 740 6.06 -0.93 34.23
N SER A 741 4.82 -1.03 34.65
CA SER A 741 3.90 -2.05 34.18
C SER A 741 2.60 -1.40 33.80
N MET A 742 1.99 -1.88 32.72
CA MET A 742 0.67 -1.42 32.29
C MET A 742 -0.38 -1.65 33.39
N LYS A 743 -1.39 -0.77 33.43
CA LYS A 743 -2.56 -0.91 34.30
C LYS A 743 -3.76 -1.39 33.48
N ASP A 744 -4.48 -2.36 34.02
CA ASP A 744 -5.78 -2.73 33.46
C ASP A 744 -6.78 -1.58 33.70
N VAL A 745 -7.24 -0.98 32.60
CA VAL A 745 -8.14 0.18 32.60
C VAL A 745 -9.61 -0.21 32.44
N GLY A 746 -9.93 -1.51 32.60
CA GLY A 746 -11.29 -2.00 32.66
C GLY A 746 -12.05 -2.04 31.33
N ILE A 747 -11.36 -2.06 30.18
CA ILE A 747 -12.02 -2.27 28.89
C ILE A 747 -12.40 -3.75 28.78
N ARG A 748 -13.71 -4.02 28.57
CA ARG A 748 -14.26 -5.38 28.50
C ARG A 748 -15.34 -5.46 27.44
N TYR A 749 -15.50 -6.65 26.86
CA TYR A 749 -16.66 -6.98 26.06
C TYR A 749 -17.92 -7.12 26.95
N PRO A 750 -19.14 -6.93 26.39
CA PRO A 750 -20.39 -7.26 27.09
C PRO A 750 -20.44 -8.73 27.49
N SER A 751 -20.89 -9.05 28.73
CA SER A 751 -20.99 -10.44 29.22
C SER A 751 -22.09 -11.25 28.55
N ASP A 752 -23.09 -10.57 28.02
CA ASP A 752 -24.31 -11.17 27.47
C ASP A 752 -24.38 -10.95 25.95
N LYS A 753 -25.21 -11.76 25.30
CA LYS A 753 -25.50 -11.64 23.87
C LYS A 753 -26.08 -10.23 23.56
N VAL A 754 -25.49 -9.56 22.59
CA VAL A 754 -25.95 -8.24 22.13
C VAL A 754 -26.41 -8.34 20.68
N ASN A 755 -27.61 -7.79 20.41
CA ASN A 755 -28.08 -7.55 19.05
C ASN A 755 -28.34 -6.06 18.90
N SER A 756 -27.70 -5.43 17.94
CA SER A 756 -27.84 -4.02 17.66
C SER A 756 -27.98 -3.74 16.17
N SER A 757 -28.81 -2.79 15.81
CA SER A 757 -28.93 -2.33 14.44
C SER A 757 -29.27 -0.86 14.37
N TRP A 758 -28.80 -0.19 13.33
CA TRP A 758 -29.12 1.19 13.01
C TRP A 758 -29.12 1.41 11.50
N ALA A 759 -29.71 2.52 11.09
CA ALA A 759 -29.75 2.93 9.69
C ALA A 759 -28.83 4.15 9.49
N LYS A 760 -27.91 4.06 8.50
CA LYS A 760 -27.02 5.14 8.12
C LYS A 760 -26.52 4.92 6.68
N GLY A 761 -26.64 5.95 5.85
CA GLY A 761 -26.14 5.95 4.48
C GLY A 761 -27.19 5.70 3.42
N GLU A 762 -26.87 6.12 2.18
CA GLU A 762 -27.77 6.03 1.02
C GLU A 762 -27.48 4.83 0.09
N ALA A 763 -26.27 4.28 0.17
CA ALA A 763 -25.88 3.14 -0.65
C ALA A 763 -26.70 1.90 -0.29
N PRO A 764 -27.19 1.11 -1.26
CA PRO A 764 -28.02 -0.06 -1.00
C PRO A 764 -27.20 -1.26 -0.51
N LYS A 765 -26.49 -1.06 0.61
CA LYS A 765 -25.66 -2.08 1.26
C LYS A 765 -25.90 -2.11 2.77
N SER A 766 -25.95 -3.32 3.31
CA SER A 766 -25.92 -3.54 4.75
C SER A 766 -24.58 -4.09 5.19
N ASN A 767 -24.09 -3.63 6.35
CA ASN A 767 -22.87 -4.12 6.99
C ASN A 767 -23.28 -5.05 8.12
N VAL A 768 -22.62 -6.20 8.23
CA VAL A 768 -22.82 -7.17 9.32
C VAL A 768 -21.50 -7.43 10.02
N ASP A 769 -21.51 -7.42 11.34
CA ASP A 769 -20.39 -7.77 12.20
C ASP A 769 -20.89 -8.73 13.29
N LEU A 770 -20.31 -9.93 13.32
CA LEU A 770 -20.57 -10.97 14.31
C LEU A 770 -19.30 -11.17 15.12
N THR A 771 -19.27 -10.72 16.37
CA THR A 771 -18.09 -10.84 17.23
C THR A 771 -18.38 -11.79 18.38
N PHE A 772 -17.56 -12.83 18.49
CA PHE A 772 -17.51 -13.76 19.63
C PHE A 772 -16.31 -13.39 20.50
N HIS A 773 -16.42 -13.54 21.80
CA HIS A 773 -15.30 -13.41 22.73
C HIS A 773 -15.37 -14.44 23.82
N ALA A 774 -14.22 -14.84 24.36
CA ALA A 774 -14.14 -15.85 25.39
C ALA A 774 -12.83 -15.72 26.19
N PRO A 775 -12.78 -16.19 27.45
CA PRO A 775 -11.52 -16.38 28.18
C PRO A 775 -10.55 -17.25 27.37
N PHE A 776 -9.26 -16.93 27.42
CA PHE A 776 -8.24 -17.64 26.66
C PHE A 776 -7.16 -18.22 27.57
N THR A 777 -6.84 -19.49 27.42
CA THR A 777 -5.69 -20.09 28.09
C THR A 777 -4.42 -19.85 27.26
N TRP A 778 -3.61 -18.90 27.69
CA TRP A 778 -2.42 -18.47 26.98
C TRP A 778 -1.30 -19.53 27.03
N ASN A 779 -1.04 -20.12 25.88
CA ASN A 779 0.13 -20.96 25.57
C ASN A 779 0.29 -21.07 24.03
N ASP A 780 1.45 -21.50 23.56
CA ASP A 780 1.78 -21.54 22.14
C ASP A 780 0.87 -22.49 21.34
N ARG A 781 0.52 -23.67 21.93
CA ARG A 781 -0.37 -24.65 21.28
C ARG A 781 -1.77 -24.06 21.08
N ASN A 782 -2.35 -23.48 22.11
CA ASN A 782 -3.70 -22.90 22.02
C ASN A 782 -3.74 -21.74 21.03
N ARG A 783 -2.70 -20.89 21.00
CA ARG A 783 -2.58 -19.83 20.01
C ARG A 783 -2.55 -20.36 18.58
N TYR A 784 -1.76 -21.41 18.36
CA TYR A 784 -1.67 -22.04 17.04
C TYR A 784 -3.02 -22.66 16.62
N VAL A 785 -3.66 -23.44 17.49
CA VAL A 785 -4.98 -24.06 17.23
C VAL A 785 -6.06 -22.99 16.99
N PHE A 786 -6.07 -21.92 17.79
CA PHE A 786 -7.00 -20.82 17.61
C PHE A 786 -6.86 -20.15 16.22
N ASN A 787 -5.63 -19.84 15.81
CA ASN A 787 -5.37 -19.25 14.50
C ASN A 787 -5.76 -20.20 13.36
N SER A 788 -5.48 -21.49 13.51
CA SER A 788 -5.85 -22.52 12.52
C SER A 788 -7.38 -22.66 12.39
N MET A 789 -8.12 -22.56 13.50
CA MET A 789 -9.59 -22.53 13.49
C MET A 789 -10.11 -21.29 12.75
N VAL A 790 -9.49 -20.12 12.95
CA VAL A 790 -9.87 -18.89 12.23
C VAL A 790 -9.61 -19.05 10.71
N ASP A 791 -8.53 -19.74 10.32
CA ASP A 791 -8.23 -20.04 8.91
C ASP A 791 -9.28 -20.98 8.30
N VAL A 792 -9.69 -22.04 9.01
CA VAL A 792 -10.78 -22.94 8.59
C VAL A 792 -12.09 -22.17 8.42
N LEU A 793 -12.45 -21.31 9.40
CA LEU A 793 -13.64 -20.46 9.33
C LEU A 793 -13.61 -19.56 8.10
N ARG A 794 -12.47 -18.96 7.77
CA ARG A 794 -12.32 -18.07 6.61
C ARG A 794 -12.62 -18.80 5.30
N ILE A 795 -12.12 -20.01 5.13
CA ILE A 795 -12.37 -20.84 3.96
C ILE A 795 -13.85 -21.20 3.88
N LYS A 796 -14.40 -21.80 4.93
CA LYS A 796 -15.79 -22.30 4.92
C LYS A 796 -16.85 -21.20 4.81
N LEU A 797 -16.61 -20.04 5.43
CA LEU A 797 -17.52 -18.90 5.33
C LEU A 797 -17.46 -18.25 3.94
N ARG A 798 -16.29 -18.19 3.30
CA ARG A 798 -16.19 -17.75 1.90
C ARG A 798 -16.98 -18.68 0.99
N GLU A 799 -16.76 -19.99 1.07
CA GLU A 799 -17.49 -21.00 0.31
C GLU A 799 -19.02 -20.83 0.47
N ALA A 800 -19.52 -20.78 1.69
CA ALA A 800 -20.95 -20.72 1.96
C ALA A 800 -21.61 -19.39 1.58
N LEU A 801 -21.00 -18.23 1.90
CA LEU A 801 -21.66 -16.93 1.73
C LEU A 801 -21.43 -16.33 0.35
N ARG A 802 -20.24 -16.51 -0.24
CA ARG A 802 -19.90 -15.99 -1.56
C ARG A 802 -20.23 -16.98 -2.67
N GLU A 803 -19.70 -18.19 -2.61
CA GLU A 803 -19.74 -19.15 -3.72
C GLU A 803 -21.09 -19.85 -3.82
N ASP A 804 -21.69 -20.28 -2.69
CA ASP A 804 -22.99 -20.98 -2.68
C ASP A 804 -24.17 -20.02 -2.71
N LYS A 805 -24.15 -18.98 -1.87
CA LYS A 805 -25.28 -18.03 -1.75
C LYS A 805 -25.20 -16.85 -2.71
N GLY A 806 -24.04 -16.55 -3.31
CA GLY A 806 -23.82 -15.34 -4.12
C GLY A 806 -24.26 -14.07 -3.38
N GLY A 807 -24.20 -14.10 -2.04
CA GLY A 807 -24.79 -13.06 -1.18
C GLY A 807 -23.85 -11.93 -0.83
N VAL A 808 -22.56 -12.17 -0.96
CA VAL A 808 -21.49 -11.25 -0.57
C VAL A 808 -20.36 -11.25 -1.61
N TYR A 809 -19.65 -10.16 -1.71
CA TYR A 809 -18.39 -10.10 -2.48
C TYR A 809 -17.25 -10.80 -1.72
N GLY A 810 -17.17 -10.59 -0.41
CA GLY A 810 -16.19 -11.23 0.45
C GLY A 810 -16.64 -11.32 1.90
N VAL A 811 -16.02 -12.23 2.63
CA VAL A 811 -16.18 -12.41 4.08
C VAL A 811 -14.83 -12.22 4.74
N ASN A 812 -14.77 -11.33 5.71
CA ASN A 812 -13.58 -11.15 6.53
C ASN A 812 -13.76 -11.90 7.85
N VAL A 813 -12.79 -12.74 8.19
CA VAL A 813 -12.72 -13.47 9.47
C VAL A 813 -11.40 -13.12 10.13
N TYR A 814 -11.49 -12.46 11.28
CA TYR A 814 -10.33 -12.04 12.05
C TYR A 814 -10.48 -12.50 13.50
N GLY A 815 -9.43 -13.06 14.05
CA GLY A 815 -9.37 -13.47 15.46
C GLY A 815 -8.06 -13.06 16.11
N ASN A 816 -8.10 -12.73 17.39
CA ASN A 816 -6.92 -12.38 18.14
C ASN A 816 -7.01 -12.89 19.58
N PRO A 817 -6.13 -13.82 20.01
CA PRO A 817 -5.95 -14.18 21.40
C PRO A 817 -4.97 -13.19 22.07
N SER A 818 -5.28 -12.74 23.26
CA SER A 818 -4.45 -11.83 24.06
C SER A 818 -4.19 -12.37 25.46
N ASN A 819 -3.04 -11.99 26.06
CA ASN A 819 -2.72 -12.26 27.45
C ASN A 819 -2.61 -10.97 28.29
N PHE A 820 -2.97 -9.84 27.69
CA PHE A 820 -2.98 -8.54 28.37
C PHE A 820 -4.13 -7.65 27.86
N PRO A 821 -4.71 -6.77 28.68
CA PRO A 821 -4.52 -6.72 30.15
C PRO A 821 -5.08 -7.95 30.87
N ILE A 822 -5.88 -8.75 30.16
CA ILE A 822 -6.42 -10.04 30.63
C ILE A 822 -6.26 -11.12 29.57
N ASN A 823 -6.36 -12.39 30.00
CA ASN A 823 -6.37 -13.53 29.10
C ASN A 823 -7.73 -13.65 28.40
N GLU A 824 -7.85 -13.15 27.20
CA GLU A 824 -9.10 -13.12 26.43
C GLU A 824 -8.82 -13.35 24.93
N SER A 825 -9.81 -13.82 24.21
CA SER A 825 -9.79 -13.89 22.75
C SER A 825 -11.07 -13.33 22.16
N PHE A 826 -10.97 -12.84 20.92
CA PHE A 826 -12.16 -12.55 20.13
C PHE A 826 -12.03 -13.05 18.70
N ILE A 827 -13.17 -13.28 18.06
CA ILE A 827 -13.28 -13.62 16.64
C ILE A 827 -14.40 -12.76 16.06
N THR A 828 -14.10 -12.06 14.99
CA THR A 828 -15.07 -11.25 14.26
C THR A 828 -15.25 -11.81 12.84
N VAL A 829 -16.49 -12.05 12.45
CA VAL A 829 -16.93 -12.34 11.09
C VAL A 829 -17.66 -11.13 10.56
N SER A 830 -17.15 -10.52 9.48
CA SER A 830 -17.76 -9.32 8.91
C SER A 830 -17.94 -9.43 7.41
N PHE A 831 -19.06 -8.91 6.90
CA PHE A 831 -19.38 -8.88 5.48
C PHE A 831 -20.38 -7.78 5.12
N ASN A 832 -20.43 -7.44 3.84
CA ASN A 832 -21.46 -6.54 3.29
C ASN A 832 -22.42 -7.36 2.44
N CYS A 833 -23.72 -7.00 2.49
CA CYS A 833 -24.74 -7.69 1.70
C CYS A 833 -25.84 -6.74 1.18
N THR A 834 -26.71 -7.27 0.34
CA THR A 834 -27.94 -6.57 -0.10
C THR A 834 -28.85 -6.36 1.12
N PRO A 835 -29.42 -5.17 1.31
CA PRO A 835 -30.43 -4.93 2.34
C PRO A 835 -31.58 -5.94 2.24
N GLY A 836 -31.97 -6.48 3.40
CA GLY A 836 -32.97 -7.53 3.53
C GLY A 836 -32.43 -8.97 3.52
N ARG A 837 -31.16 -9.19 3.13
CA ARG A 837 -30.52 -10.52 3.17
C ARG A 837 -29.69 -10.76 4.44
N GLU A 838 -29.63 -9.81 5.34
CA GLU A 838 -28.76 -9.89 6.54
C GLU A 838 -29.05 -11.14 7.35
N GLN A 839 -30.33 -11.41 7.68
CA GLN A 839 -30.72 -12.56 8.50
C GLN A 839 -30.45 -13.90 7.80
N GLU A 840 -30.68 -13.98 6.50
CA GLU A 840 -30.36 -15.18 5.69
C GLU A 840 -28.86 -15.49 5.79
N LEU A 841 -28.00 -14.49 5.60
CA LEU A 841 -26.57 -14.68 5.57
C LEU A 841 -25.98 -14.87 6.97
N ILE A 842 -26.52 -14.22 8.00
CA ILE A 842 -26.18 -14.51 9.40
C ILE A 842 -26.52 -15.95 9.73
N ALA A 843 -27.72 -16.43 9.36
CA ALA A 843 -28.11 -17.81 9.59
C ALA A 843 -27.20 -18.82 8.87
N ALA A 844 -26.80 -18.53 7.61
CA ALA A 844 -25.85 -19.34 6.88
C ALA A 844 -24.45 -19.35 7.54
N ALA A 845 -23.97 -18.20 8.02
CA ALA A 845 -22.72 -18.12 8.76
C ALA A 845 -22.77 -18.95 10.07
N MET A 846 -23.88 -18.85 10.81
CA MET A 846 -24.09 -19.64 12.03
C MET A 846 -24.21 -21.14 11.75
N GLU A 847 -24.79 -21.53 10.62
CA GLU A 847 -24.84 -22.93 10.19
C GLU A 847 -23.43 -23.49 9.97
N VAL A 848 -22.54 -22.74 9.28
CA VAL A 848 -21.14 -23.12 9.11
C VAL A 848 -20.44 -23.28 10.46
N ILE A 849 -20.59 -22.28 11.34
CA ILE A 849 -19.99 -22.31 12.68
C ILE A 849 -20.46 -23.54 13.45
N ASN A 850 -21.77 -23.83 13.44
CA ASN A 850 -22.36 -24.98 14.15
C ASN A 850 -21.91 -26.30 13.55
N LYS A 851 -21.70 -26.40 12.24
CA LYS A 851 -21.11 -27.59 11.61
C LYS A 851 -19.69 -27.84 12.11
N ILE A 852 -18.85 -26.81 12.18
CA ILE A 852 -17.48 -26.92 12.72
C ILE A 852 -17.50 -27.28 14.21
N LYS A 853 -18.39 -26.72 15.01
CA LYS A 853 -18.57 -27.09 16.44
C LYS A 853 -19.02 -28.54 16.62
N ALA A 854 -19.82 -29.05 15.73
CA ALA A 854 -20.33 -30.44 15.81
C ALA A 854 -19.30 -31.44 15.30
N ASN A 855 -18.66 -31.20 14.17
CA ASN A 855 -17.91 -32.20 13.40
C ASN A 855 -16.39 -31.91 13.33
N GLY A 856 -15.92 -30.70 13.66
CA GLY A 856 -14.57 -30.21 13.35
C GLY A 856 -14.43 -29.78 11.89
N ALA A 857 -13.18 -29.68 11.42
CA ALA A 857 -12.86 -29.38 10.04
C ALA A 857 -12.83 -30.68 9.19
N GLU A 858 -13.19 -30.55 7.92
CA GLU A 858 -13.05 -31.67 6.96
C GLU A 858 -11.56 -31.91 6.65
N GLU A 859 -11.19 -33.15 6.24
CA GLU A 859 -9.80 -33.48 5.90
C GLU A 859 -9.24 -32.61 4.78
N SER A 860 -10.09 -32.24 3.80
CA SER A 860 -9.73 -31.33 2.72
C SER A 860 -9.37 -29.92 3.23
N ASP A 861 -10.12 -29.40 4.22
CA ASP A 861 -9.87 -28.09 4.82
C ASP A 861 -8.61 -28.10 5.68
N MET A 862 -8.39 -29.20 6.43
CA MET A 862 -7.16 -29.40 7.20
C MET A 862 -5.93 -29.40 6.30
N THR A 863 -6.02 -30.08 5.14
CA THR A 863 -4.94 -30.13 4.14
C THR A 863 -4.65 -28.72 3.61
N LYS A 864 -5.67 -27.96 3.20
CA LYS A 864 -5.52 -26.58 2.72
C LYS A 864 -4.85 -25.69 3.77
N VAL A 865 -5.40 -25.67 5.00
CA VAL A 865 -4.91 -24.79 6.07
C VAL A 865 -3.47 -25.13 6.46
N THR A 866 -3.15 -26.40 6.66
CA THR A 866 -1.80 -26.79 7.07
C THR A 866 -0.76 -26.54 5.98
N GLU A 867 -1.10 -26.75 4.71
CA GLU A 867 -0.18 -26.48 3.62
C GLU A 867 0.02 -24.98 3.39
N ILE A 868 -1.05 -24.17 3.41
CA ILE A 868 -0.94 -22.70 3.35
C ILE A 868 -0.04 -22.20 4.49
N GLN A 869 -0.27 -22.64 5.72
CA GLN A 869 0.52 -22.21 6.89
C GLN A 869 2.00 -22.61 6.76
N ARG A 870 2.29 -23.80 6.23
CA ARG A 870 3.66 -24.26 5.96
C ARG A 870 4.35 -23.38 4.93
N GLN A 871 3.70 -23.14 3.79
CA GLN A 871 4.27 -22.36 2.69
C GLN A 871 4.47 -20.90 3.08
N GLU A 872 3.52 -20.32 3.82
CA GLU A 872 3.68 -18.96 4.36
C GLU A 872 4.86 -18.88 5.34
N ARG A 873 5.02 -19.86 6.24
CA ARG A 873 6.12 -19.87 7.19
C ARG A 873 7.49 -19.96 6.51
N ILE A 874 7.62 -20.83 5.50
CA ILE A 874 8.85 -20.95 4.71
C ILE A 874 9.23 -19.59 4.10
N LYS A 875 8.26 -18.91 3.48
CA LYS A 875 8.46 -17.59 2.87
C LYS A 875 8.83 -16.53 3.93
N GLN A 876 8.09 -16.47 5.04
CA GLN A 876 8.30 -15.48 6.11
C GLN A 876 9.69 -15.56 6.75
N LEU A 877 10.29 -16.75 6.82
CA LEU A 877 11.64 -16.95 7.41
C LEU A 877 12.74 -16.20 6.66
N GLU A 878 12.51 -15.82 5.40
CA GLU A 878 13.41 -15.03 4.57
C GLU A 878 13.11 -13.52 4.60
N GLU A 879 12.22 -13.06 5.48
CA GLU A 879 11.79 -11.66 5.58
C GLU A 879 12.26 -11.00 6.87
N ASN A 880 12.97 -9.88 6.78
CA ASN A 880 13.37 -9.08 7.96
C ASN A 880 12.16 -8.67 8.79
N GLN A 881 11.04 -8.35 8.16
CA GLN A 881 9.81 -7.91 8.80
C GLN A 881 9.21 -8.97 9.72
N PHE A 882 9.25 -10.24 9.30
CA PHE A 882 8.79 -11.36 10.11
C PHE A 882 9.59 -11.48 11.41
N TRP A 883 10.92 -11.44 11.32
CA TRP A 883 11.81 -11.55 12.47
C TRP A 883 11.70 -10.35 13.40
N SER A 884 11.69 -9.14 12.84
CA SER A 884 11.56 -7.89 13.62
C SER A 884 10.27 -7.89 14.45
N ARG A 885 9.12 -8.21 13.82
CA ARG A 885 7.82 -8.30 14.51
C ARG A 885 7.76 -9.47 15.48
N GLY A 886 8.23 -10.64 15.07
CA GLY A 886 8.17 -11.88 15.84
C GLY A 886 8.95 -11.77 17.14
N LEU A 887 10.19 -11.31 17.11
CA LEU A 887 11.06 -11.14 18.30
C LEU A 887 10.48 -10.11 19.28
N ARG A 888 9.97 -8.97 18.75
CA ARG A 888 9.31 -7.98 19.58
C ARG A 888 8.03 -8.54 20.21
N SER A 889 7.17 -9.18 19.42
CA SER A 889 5.93 -9.78 19.92
C SER A 889 6.19 -10.88 20.95
N ALA A 890 7.27 -11.67 20.80
CA ALA A 890 7.64 -12.67 21.79
C ALA A 890 7.96 -12.04 23.16
N THR A 891 8.63 -10.89 23.14
CA THR A 891 8.92 -10.12 24.37
C THR A 891 7.65 -9.51 24.95
N GLU A 892 6.84 -8.87 24.13
CA GLU A 892 5.61 -8.17 24.52
C GLU A 892 4.53 -9.12 25.06
N LEU A 893 4.35 -10.27 24.42
CA LEU A 893 3.33 -11.26 24.75
C LEU A 893 3.86 -12.42 25.59
N LYS A 894 5.15 -12.41 25.94
CA LYS A 894 5.80 -13.39 26.82
C LYS A 894 5.60 -14.84 26.34
N PHE A 895 5.88 -15.09 25.03
CA PHE A 895 5.90 -16.45 24.48
C PHE A 895 7.32 -16.87 24.06
N ASN A 896 7.50 -18.19 23.86
CA ASN A 896 8.80 -18.69 23.40
C ASN A 896 9.08 -18.30 21.95
N PRO A 897 10.08 -17.45 21.65
CA PRO A 897 10.37 -17.04 20.28
C PRO A 897 10.82 -18.18 19.36
N GLU A 898 11.23 -19.34 19.87
CA GLU A 898 11.62 -20.50 19.06
C GLU A 898 10.44 -21.08 18.24
N ILE A 899 9.19 -20.74 18.56
CA ILE A 899 8.03 -21.09 17.71
C ILE A 899 8.11 -20.42 16.32
N LEU A 900 8.90 -19.39 16.16
CA LEU A 900 9.14 -18.74 14.88
C LEU A 900 9.90 -19.65 13.90
N MET A 901 10.72 -20.58 14.41
CA MET A 901 11.50 -21.53 13.62
C MET A 901 10.62 -22.61 12.98
N ILE A 902 10.97 -22.98 11.75
CA ILE A 902 10.17 -23.95 10.97
C ILE A 902 10.05 -25.30 11.68
N GLU A 903 11.13 -25.80 12.28
CA GLU A 903 11.17 -27.12 12.94
C GLU A 903 10.19 -27.20 14.13
N ASN A 904 10.02 -26.11 14.85
CA ASN A 904 9.07 -26.02 15.95
C ASN A 904 7.65 -25.78 15.45
N TYR A 905 7.48 -24.97 14.40
CA TYR A 905 6.20 -24.72 13.77
C TYR A 905 5.63 -25.98 13.11
N GLU A 906 6.46 -26.78 12.44
CA GLU A 906 6.09 -28.09 11.88
C GLU A 906 5.55 -29.08 12.92
N LYS A 907 6.02 -29.03 14.17
CA LYS A 907 5.46 -29.86 15.25
C LYS A 907 4.00 -29.50 15.53
N PHE A 908 3.66 -28.22 15.47
CA PHE A 908 2.28 -27.76 15.63
C PHE A 908 1.42 -28.16 14.43
N ILE A 909 1.93 -28.00 13.21
CA ILE A 909 1.24 -28.41 11.97
C ILE A 909 0.91 -29.89 12.01
N LYS A 910 1.92 -30.76 12.25
CA LYS A 910 1.75 -32.23 12.29
C LYS A 910 0.86 -32.70 13.44
N GLY A 911 0.81 -31.96 14.52
CA GLY A 911 -0.01 -32.26 15.68
C GLY A 911 -1.43 -31.70 15.61
N LEU A 912 -1.80 -30.94 14.57
CA LEU A 912 -3.14 -30.37 14.44
C LEU A 912 -4.14 -31.40 13.95
N SER A 913 -5.28 -31.54 14.66
CA SER A 913 -6.35 -32.47 14.34
C SER A 913 -7.68 -31.74 14.11
N ALA A 914 -8.63 -32.44 13.45
CA ALA A 914 -10.00 -31.96 13.32
C ALA A 914 -10.69 -31.75 14.68
N ASP A 915 -10.35 -32.61 15.67
CA ASP A 915 -10.84 -32.46 17.04
C ASP A 915 -10.29 -31.22 17.75
N ASP A 916 -9.06 -30.83 17.49
CA ASP A 916 -8.52 -29.53 17.99
C ASP A 916 -9.36 -28.37 17.48
N ILE A 917 -9.69 -28.35 16.19
CA ILE A 917 -10.53 -27.31 15.57
C ILE A 917 -11.92 -27.30 16.17
N LYS A 918 -12.53 -28.51 16.33
CA LYS A 918 -13.83 -28.69 16.99
C LYS A 918 -13.83 -28.14 18.42
N ASN A 919 -12.82 -28.50 19.20
CA ASN A 919 -12.72 -28.07 20.59
C ASN A 919 -12.49 -26.57 20.72
N ALA A 920 -11.66 -26.00 19.85
CA ALA A 920 -11.46 -24.55 19.78
C ALA A 920 -12.75 -23.82 19.39
N ALA A 921 -13.48 -24.31 18.37
CA ALA A 921 -14.76 -23.72 17.97
C ALA A 921 -15.80 -23.72 19.12
N ASN A 922 -15.88 -24.84 19.86
CA ASN A 922 -16.76 -24.93 21.03
C ASN A 922 -16.32 -24.00 22.18
N SER A 923 -15.03 -23.76 22.34
CA SER A 923 -14.49 -22.91 23.41
C SER A 923 -14.60 -21.43 23.13
N TYR A 924 -14.45 -21.01 21.84
CA TYR A 924 -14.26 -19.60 21.49
C TYR A 924 -15.41 -18.99 20.67
N LEU A 925 -16.37 -19.81 20.17
CA LEU A 925 -17.52 -19.36 19.39
C LEU A 925 -18.84 -19.56 20.17
N ASP A 926 -18.88 -19.08 21.43
CA ASP A 926 -20.09 -19.21 22.26
C ASP A 926 -21.13 -18.18 21.82
N GLU A 927 -22.32 -18.64 21.44
CA GLU A 927 -23.45 -17.78 21.08
C GLU A 927 -23.98 -16.93 22.24
N LYS A 928 -23.69 -17.30 23.50
CA LYS A 928 -24.08 -16.53 24.67
C LYS A 928 -23.35 -15.19 24.77
N THR A 929 -22.14 -15.11 24.20
CA THR A 929 -21.32 -13.89 24.16
C THR A 929 -21.31 -13.22 22.78
N LEU A 930 -22.19 -13.68 21.86
CA LEU A 930 -22.24 -13.11 20.51
C LEU A 930 -22.73 -11.67 20.49
N ILE A 931 -21.90 -10.79 19.95
CA ILE A 931 -22.24 -9.42 19.62
C ILE A 931 -22.55 -9.37 18.12
N SER A 932 -23.84 -9.24 17.78
CA SER A 932 -24.32 -9.12 16.39
C SER A 932 -24.72 -7.68 16.11
N ILE A 933 -24.05 -7.07 15.17
CA ILE A 933 -24.24 -5.67 14.79
C ILE A 933 -24.58 -5.59 13.30
N THR A 934 -25.65 -4.84 12.97
CA THR A 934 -26.09 -4.64 11.59
C THR A 934 -26.27 -3.14 11.31
N GLY A 935 -25.52 -2.62 10.36
CA GLY A 935 -25.72 -1.30 9.79
C GLY A 935 -26.52 -1.42 8.48
N LYS A 936 -27.64 -0.73 8.37
CA LYS A 936 -28.52 -0.72 7.20
C LYS A 936 -28.50 0.64 6.51
N PRO A 937 -28.86 0.74 5.21
CA PRO A 937 -29.07 2.04 4.59
C PRO A 937 -30.30 2.73 5.23
N GLU A 938 -30.33 4.06 5.15
CA GLU A 938 -31.51 4.84 5.53
C GLU A 938 -32.64 4.53 4.56
N GLU A 939 -33.86 4.34 5.08
CA GLU A 939 -35.03 4.20 4.25
C GLU A 939 -35.29 5.51 3.50
N LYS A 940 -35.31 5.46 2.16
CA LYS A 940 -35.69 6.65 1.39
C LYS A 940 -37.16 6.93 1.71
N PRO A 941 -37.52 8.15 2.12
CA PRO A 941 -38.96 8.48 2.25
C PRO A 941 -39.65 8.18 0.93
N ILE A 942 -40.68 7.36 0.99
CA ILE A 942 -41.56 7.12 -0.17
C ILE A 942 -42.08 8.50 -0.55
N LYS A 943 -41.62 9.04 -1.68
CA LYS A 943 -42.22 10.27 -2.23
C LYS A 943 -43.66 9.96 -2.52
N PRO A 944 -44.64 10.73 -1.97
CA PRO A 944 -46.04 10.50 -2.19
C PRO A 944 -46.43 10.65 -3.67
#